data_07ae4cdf0c89935cc9021f77e15a859e
#
_entry.id   07ae4cdf0c89935cc9021f77e15a859e
#
_cell.length_a   1.000
_cell.length_b   1.000
_cell.length_c   1.000
_cell.angle_alpha   90.00
_cell.angle_beta   90.00
_cell.angle_gamma   90.00
#
_symmetry.space_group_name_H-M   'P 1'
#
loop_
_entity.id
_entity.type
_entity.pdbx_description
1 polymer ?
#
loop_
_entity_poly.entity_id
_entity_poly.type
_entity_poly.pdbx_seq_one_letter_code
_entity_poly.pdbx_strand_id
1 'polypeptide(L)'
;MNQKVHNQIVSFIWSIADDVLRDVFVRGKYRDIILPFTVLRRLDALLVPTKDKVLEANAFLIQQNIDDKKALENQSGYPFWNISRFTFETLMNDADNIDTNLEAYLDGYSPNVQEIISKFKLRNQLETMKEAGVTYLLIEKLCNKEINLSPNEVKNSKGETLPPLTNLGMGYVFEELIRKFNEENNEEAGEHFTPREIIKLMTHILFTPVKDKIKKGTYLIYDPACGSGGMLTEAEHFAMEVTNNKADFMLYGQEVNPETYAICTSDMLIKGEKSENIAYGSTLSKDGFPHLHFDFMLSNPPYGKTWKIDEDAIVNDRGKKGSQNIKDNRFQIGLPSISDGQLLFLMNMVSKMKHNTEMGSRIATVHNGSALFTGDAGGGESEIRKYIIENDWLECIIALPKNIFYNTGIPTYIWIVSNKKDTKRKGKVQLINAMDLYEKLRKNLGQKNCEMKSVHIDTITKLYMDFVESDISKIYTNEYFGYNKITVERPLRLSSKFTPEAIEILRFDKSIAEEMEWAYTHFGNDLYKDIKKYNAKIEAYLNKNEVKLKPSDKSKLLSALNWNKQLELMQAAQKIADKLGDKQFDDFNKFVHLLNKTIKELKLNIDVKGLKSIIDSITWKNEDAERVIKKTEKGGTIIYEADSDLRDTENVPLDQDIQEYFVREVLQHIPDAWIDESKTVKGYEISFTRYFYNYLPPRSIEEITAEIFELEKETDGILNEIVND
;
A
#
# COMPACT_ATOMS: atom_id res chain seq x y z
N MET A 1 -29.26 15.13 -8.56
CA MET A 1 -29.77 14.79 -9.92
C MET A 1 -30.66 13.56 -9.83
N ASN A 2 -31.73 13.49 -10.63
CA ASN A 2 -32.57 12.29 -10.68
C ASN A 2 -31.76 11.13 -11.31
N GLN A 3 -31.72 9.96 -10.65
CA GLN A 3 -30.96 8.77 -11.10
C GLN A 3 -31.36 8.33 -12.53
N LYS A 4 -32.63 8.53 -12.89
CA LYS A 4 -33.11 8.21 -14.26
C LYS A 4 -32.42 9.07 -15.32
N VAL A 5 -32.29 10.38 -15.07
CA VAL A 5 -31.62 11.31 -16.01
C VAL A 5 -30.13 10.99 -16.11
N HIS A 6 -29.49 10.70 -14.98
CA HIS A 6 -28.10 10.26 -14.96
C HIS A 6 -27.87 9.02 -15.83
N ASN A 7 -28.66 7.97 -15.60
CA ASN A 7 -28.54 6.72 -16.35
C ASN A 7 -28.81 6.93 -17.86
N GLN A 8 -29.71 7.82 -18.22
CA GLN A 8 -29.99 8.17 -19.61
C GLN A 8 -28.77 8.83 -20.28
N ILE A 9 -28.13 9.81 -19.63
CA ILE A 9 -26.94 10.49 -20.14
C ILE A 9 -25.78 9.49 -20.30
N VAL A 10 -25.51 8.69 -19.30
CA VAL A 10 -24.43 7.69 -19.35
C VAL A 10 -24.68 6.64 -20.43
N SER A 11 -25.92 6.13 -20.54
CA SER A 11 -26.26 5.14 -21.56
C SER A 11 -26.17 5.71 -22.97
N PHE A 12 -26.55 6.97 -23.15
CA PHE A 12 -26.43 7.64 -24.42
C PHE A 12 -24.97 7.84 -24.83
N ILE A 13 -24.13 8.40 -23.93
CA ILE A 13 -22.70 8.58 -24.22
C ILE A 13 -22.03 7.23 -24.51
N TRP A 14 -22.44 6.20 -23.78
CA TRP A 14 -21.95 4.84 -24.02
C TRP A 14 -22.35 4.31 -25.40
N SER A 15 -23.58 4.56 -25.85
CA SER A 15 -24.03 4.12 -27.17
C SER A 15 -23.23 4.74 -28.33
N ILE A 16 -22.62 5.92 -28.13
CA ILE A 16 -21.74 6.55 -29.13
C ILE A 16 -20.54 5.63 -29.44
N ALA A 17 -20.01 4.93 -28.43
CA ALA A 17 -18.91 4.00 -28.62
C ALA A 17 -19.30 2.85 -29.56
N ASP A 18 -20.50 2.28 -29.41
CA ASP A 18 -20.98 1.20 -30.27
C ASP A 18 -21.45 1.70 -31.65
N ASP A 19 -22.05 2.90 -31.71
CA ASP A 19 -22.61 3.45 -32.94
C ASP A 19 -21.56 4.03 -33.89
N VAL A 20 -20.46 4.61 -33.32
CA VAL A 20 -19.47 5.41 -34.10
C VAL A 20 -18.10 4.77 -34.13
N LEU A 21 -17.63 4.17 -33.02
CA LEU A 21 -16.26 3.72 -32.91
C LEU A 21 -16.07 2.22 -33.17
N ARG A 22 -17.18 1.46 -33.19
CA ARG A 22 -17.17 0.04 -33.54
C ARG A 22 -16.56 -0.14 -34.95
N ASP A 23 -15.72 -1.15 -35.05
CA ASP A 23 -15.01 -1.52 -36.28
C ASP A 23 -13.88 -0.54 -36.73
N VAL A 24 -13.77 0.64 -36.09
CA VAL A 24 -12.67 1.60 -36.32
C VAL A 24 -11.61 1.50 -35.27
N PHE A 25 -12.04 1.37 -34.01
CA PHE A 25 -11.15 1.26 -32.85
C PHE A 25 -11.39 -0.05 -32.11
N VAL A 26 -10.32 -0.60 -31.52
CA VAL A 26 -10.48 -1.69 -30.54
C VAL A 26 -11.17 -1.15 -29.29
N ARG A 27 -11.99 -1.99 -28.66
CA ARG A 27 -12.80 -1.57 -27.49
C ARG A 27 -12.01 -0.84 -26.41
N GLY A 28 -10.78 -1.29 -26.12
CA GLY A 28 -9.90 -0.64 -25.16
C GLY A 28 -9.51 0.80 -25.48
N LYS A 29 -9.74 1.25 -26.72
CA LYS A 29 -9.45 2.62 -27.17
C LYS A 29 -10.65 3.57 -27.16
N TYR A 30 -11.86 3.06 -26.90
CA TYR A 30 -13.07 3.90 -26.91
C TYR A 30 -12.98 5.02 -25.88
N ARG A 31 -12.43 4.73 -24.70
CA ARG A 31 -12.25 5.72 -23.64
C ARG A 31 -11.36 6.89 -24.06
N ASP A 32 -10.32 6.64 -24.87
CA ASP A 32 -9.35 7.65 -25.34
C ASP A 32 -10.01 8.71 -26.24
N ILE A 33 -11.25 8.44 -26.69
CA ILE A 33 -12.05 9.32 -27.55
C ILE A 33 -13.27 9.83 -26.80
N ILE A 34 -14.07 8.93 -26.22
CA ILE A 34 -15.35 9.30 -25.59
C ILE A 34 -15.16 10.24 -24.41
N LEU A 35 -14.19 9.94 -23.51
CA LEU A 35 -13.96 10.78 -22.35
C LEU A 35 -13.53 12.21 -22.71
N PRO A 36 -12.46 12.43 -23.51
CA PRO A 36 -12.04 13.79 -23.85
C PRO A 36 -13.12 14.55 -24.65
N PHE A 37 -13.81 13.90 -25.59
CA PHE A 37 -14.88 14.57 -26.32
C PHE A 37 -16.09 14.91 -25.43
N THR A 38 -16.41 14.09 -24.44
CA THR A 38 -17.45 14.41 -23.45
C THR A 38 -17.05 15.62 -22.59
N VAL A 39 -15.78 15.69 -22.16
CA VAL A 39 -15.22 16.87 -21.46
C VAL A 39 -15.34 18.10 -22.36
N LEU A 40 -14.82 18.04 -23.58
CA LEU A 40 -14.83 19.18 -24.53
C LEU A 40 -16.25 19.64 -24.84
N ARG A 41 -17.21 18.73 -25.02
CA ARG A 41 -18.62 19.07 -25.24
C ARG A 41 -19.21 19.79 -24.03
N ARG A 42 -18.84 19.40 -22.81
CA ARG A 42 -19.26 20.11 -21.60
C ARG A 42 -18.65 21.50 -21.53
N LEU A 43 -17.34 21.63 -21.77
CA LEU A 43 -16.66 22.94 -21.79
C LEU A 43 -17.23 23.86 -22.88
N ASP A 44 -17.53 23.33 -24.06
CA ASP A 44 -18.22 24.07 -25.13
C ASP A 44 -19.59 24.60 -24.68
N ALA A 45 -20.42 23.73 -24.09
CA ALA A 45 -21.74 24.12 -23.59
C ALA A 45 -21.70 25.23 -22.52
N LEU A 46 -20.62 25.29 -21.74
CA LEU A 46 -20.39 26.36 -20.76
C LEU A 46 -20.00 27.68 -21.44
N LEU A 47 -19.21 27.63 -22.51
CA LEU A 47 -18.67 28.82 -23.20
C LEU A 47 -19.62 29.41 -24.24
N VAL A 48 -20.55 28.61 -24.83
CA VAL A 48 -21.48 29.09 -25.88
C VAL A 48 -22.18 30.40 -25.52
N PRO A 49 -22.71 30.61 -24.29
CA PRO A 49 -23.42 31.86 -23.95
C PRO A 49 -22.55 33.13 -23.96
N THR A 50 -21.21 32.97 -23.83
CA THR A 50 -20.26 34.09 -23.74
C THR A 50 -19.28 34.13 -24.92
N LYS A 51 -19.47 33.26 -25.91
CA LYS A 51 -18.56 33.05 -27.04
C LYS A 51 -18.24 34.37 -27.76
N ASP A 52 -19.25 35.12 -28.15
CA ASP A 52 -19.07 36.37 -28.92
C ASP A 52 -18.27 37.40 -28.09
N LYS A 53 -18.54 37.54 -26.81
CA LYS A 53 -17.78 38.45 -25.90
C LYS A 53 -16.32 38.07 -25.84
N VAL A 54 -16.01 36.77 -25.78
CA VAL A 54 -14.62 36.27 -25.79
C VAL A 54 -13.92 36.60 -27.09
N LEU A 55 -14.61 36.41 -28.24
CA LEU A 55 -14.05 36.70 -29.55
C LEU A 55 -13.81 38.19 -29.75
N GLU A 56 -14.76 39.06 -29.39
CA GLU A 56 -14.61 40.51 -29.42
C GLU A 56 -13.44 40.99 -28.56
N ALA A 57 -13.35 40.48 -27.35
CA ALA A 57 -12.25 40.83 -26.42
C ALA A 57 -10.89 40.31 -26.96
N ASN A 58 -10.84 39.13 -27.53
CA ASN A 58 -9.62 38.61 -28.15
C ASN A 58 -9.18 39.46 -29.35
N ALA A 59 -10.12 39.89 -30.20
CA ALA A 59 -9.83 40.76 -31.31
C ALA A 59 -9.26 42.12 -30.84
N PHE A 60 -9.80 42.69 -29.76
CA PHE A 60 -9.28 43.88 -29.12
C PHE A 60 -7.85 43.69 -28.57
N LEU A 61 -7.57 42.60 -27.87
CA LEU A 61 -6.23 42.30 -27.36
C LEU A 61 -5.19 42.20 -28.48
N ILE A 62 -5.56 41.53 -29.57
CA ILE A 62 -4.70 41.42 -30.77
C ILE A 62 -4.44 42.80 -31.38
N GLN A 63 -5.46 43.65 -31.49
CA GLN A 63 -5.32 45.02 -32.02
C GLN A 63 -4.39 45.89 -31.18
N GLN A 64 -4.37 45.64 -29.85
CA GLN A 64 -3.52 46.35 -28.92
C GLN A 64 -2.13 45.71 -28.73
N ASN A 65 -1.79 44.64 -29.47
CA ASN A 65 -0.56 43.84 -29.31
C ASN A 65 -0.36 43.32 -27.86
N ILE A 66 -1.43 42.88 -27.20
CA ILE A 66 -1.38 42.31 -25.86
C ILE A 66 -1.39 40.78 -26.00
N ASP A 67 -0.29 40.13 -25.63
CA ASP A 67 -0.13 38.69 -25.70
C ASP A 67 -0.80 37.96 -24.54
N ASP A 68 -0.87 38.58 -23.34
CA ASP A 68 -1.53 38.01 -22.17
C ASP A 68 -3.05 38.01 -22.36
N LYS A 69 -3.60 36.79 -22.50
CA LYS A 69 -5.04 36.55 -22.72
C LYS A 69 -5.81 36.25 -21.44
N LYS A 70 -5.19 36.35 -20.26
CA LYS A 70 -5.85 36.04 -18.98
C LYS A 70 -7.11 36.90 -18.73
N ALA A 71 -7.18 38.08 -19.30
CA ALA A 71 -8.37 38.96 -19.26
C ALA A 71 -9.61 38.28 -19.88
N LEU A 72 -9.44 37.28 -20.77
CA LEU A 72 -10.55 36.52 -21.36
C LEU A 72 -11.31 35.64 -20.35
N GLU A 73 -10.72 35.30 -19.20
CA GLU A 73 -11.41 34.62 -18.11
C GLU A 73 -12.62 35.43 -17.62
N ASN A 74 -12.47 36.74 -17.49
CA ASN A 74 -13.55 37.62 -17.10
C ASN A 74 -14.69 37.68 -18.13
N GLN A 75 -14.36 37.50 -19.42
CA GLN A 75 -15.34 37.53 -20.50
C GLN A 75 -16.08 36.20 -20.65
N SER A 76 -15.36 35.10 -20.45
CA SER A 76 -15.94 33.75 -20.46
C SER A 76 -16.79 33.46 -19.21
N GLY A 77 -16.41 34.06 -18.06
CA GLY A 77 -16.98 33.76 -16.74
C GLY A 77 -16.43 32.47 -16.13
N TYR A 78 -15.37 31.91 -16.72
CA TYR A 78 -14.70 30.68 -16.30
C TYR A 78 -13.18 30.85 -16.31
N PRO A 79 -12.41 30.05 -15.56
CA PRO A 79 -10.95 30.07 -15.60
C PRO A 79 -10.37 29.46 -16.90
N PHE A 80 -11.13 29.46 -17.96
CA PHE A 80 -10.75 29.01 -19.30
C PHE A 80 -11.58 29.72 -20.38
N TRP A 81 -11.10 29.69 -21.62
CA TRP A 81 -11.74 30.29 -22.77
C TRP A 81 -11.47 29.49 -24.05
N ASN A 82 -12.18 29.83 -25.12
CA ASN A 82 -11.87 29.37 -26.47
C ASN A 82 -12.01 30.52 -27.46
N ILE A 83 -10.92 30.83 -28.18
CA ILE A 83 -10.84 31.92 -29.20
C ILE A 83 -11.10 31.47 -30.61
N SER A 84 -11.38 30.19 -30.85
CA SER A 84 -11.82 29.71 -32.18
C SER A 84 -13.22 30.25 -32.52
N ARG A 85 -13.49 30.47 -33.79
CA ARG A 85 -14.83 30.84 -34.26
C ARG A 85 -15.85 29.71 -34.17
N PHE A 86 -15.38 28.47 -33.97
CA PHE A 86 -16.22 27.29 -33.96
C PHE A 86 -16.79 26.98 -32.58
N THR A 87 -17.94 26.34 -32.55
CA THR A 87 -18.54 25.57 -31.48
C THR A 87 -18.78 24.17 -31.97
N PHE A 88 -19.13 23.20 -31.09
CA PHE A 88 -19.48 21.85 -31.52
C PHE A 88 -20.62 21.86 -32.57
N GLU A 89 -21.62 22.73 -32.40
CA GLU A 89 -22.74 22.85 -33.37
C GLU A 89 -22.30 23.45 -34.68
N THR A 90 -21.47 24.49 -34.68
CA THR A 90 -21.02 25.14 -35.92
C THR A 90 -19.98 24.36 -36.69
N LEU A 91 -19.27 23.42 -36.07
CA LEU A 91 -18.38 22.48 -36.77
C LEU A 91 -19.13 21.64 -37.80
N MET A 92 -20.38 21.28 -37.51
CA MET A 92 -21.22 20.50 -38.42
C MET A 92 -21.67 21.25 -39.70
N ASN A 93 -21.54 22.58 -39.75
CA ASN A 93 -21.94 23.37 -40.90
C ASN A 93 -20.98 23.22 -42.09
N ASP A 94 -19.80 22.63 -41.89
CA ASP A 94 -18.79 22.42 -42.94
C ASP A 94 -18.23 21.00 -42.82
N ALA A 95 -18.99 20.05 -43.31
CA ALA A 95 -18.68 18.63 -43.19
C ALA A 95 -17.38 18.24 -43.94
N ASP A 96 -17.10 18.87 -45.05
CA ASP A 96 -15.92 18.56 -45.89
C ASP A 96 -14.61 18.96 -45.22
N ASN A 97 -14.63 19.99 -44.37
CA ASN A 97 -13.44 20.48 -43.66
C ASN A 97 -13.50 20.21 -42.16
N ILE A 98 -14.36 19.32 -41.67
CA ILE A 98 -14.64 19.14 -40.24
C ILE A 98 -13.39 18.80 -39.43
N ASP A 99 -12.47 17.99 -39.97
CA ASP A 99 -11.23 17.62 -39.29
C ASP A 99 -10.32 18.82 -39.06
N THR A 100 -10.10 19.63 -40.10
CA THR A 100 -9.30 20.87 -40.00
C THR A 100 -9.95 21.91 -39.09
N ASN A 101 -11.29 22.02 -39.16
CA ASN A 101 -12.06 22.93 -38.31
C ASN A 101 -12.03 22.48 -36.83
N LEU A 102 -12.04 21.17 -36.57
CA LEU A 102 -11.90 20.60 -35.24
C LEU A 102 -10.50 20.88 -34.66
N GLU A 103 -9.44 20.71 -35.47
CA GLU A 103 -8.08 21.07 -35.02
C GLU A 103 -8.00 22.56 -34.62
N ALA A 104 -8.51 23.46 -35.48
CA ALA A 104 -8.56 24.89 -35.20
C ALA A 104 -9.45 25.24 -33.98
N TYR A 105 -10.51 24.47 -33.76
CA TYR A 105 -11.33 24.57 -32.56
C TYR A 105 -10.56 24.20 -31.29
N LEU A 106 -9.83 23.06 -31.31
CA LEU A 106 -9.00 22.62 -30.20
C LEU A 106 -7.87 23.59 -29.91
N ASP A 107 -7.22 24.14 -30.94
CA ASP A 107 -6.13 25.13 -30.80
C ASP A 107 -6.60 26.45 -30.18
N GLY A 108 -7.88 26.76 -30.30
CA GLY A 108 -8.49 27.95 -29.72
C GLY A 108 -8.63 27.94 -28.19
N TYR A 109 -8.45 26.81 -27.54
CA TYR A 109 -8.59 26.72 -26.10
C TYR A 109 -7.43 27.35 -25.32
N SER A 110 -7.72 27.79 -24.10
CA SER A 110 -6.75 28.30 -23.12
C SER A 110 -5.69 27.26 -22.74
N PRO A 111 -4.49 27.67 -22.25
CA PRO A 111 -3.37 26.78 -21.92
C PRO A 111 -3.72 25.62 -20.98
N ASN A 112 -4.55 25.87 -19.97
CA ASN A 112 -5.00 24.83 -19.02
C ASN A 112 -5.86 23.74 -19.71
N VAL A 113 -6.74 24.11 -20.65
CA VAL A 113 -7.50 23.14 -21.44
C VAL A 113 -6.61 22.43 -22.47
N GLN A 114 -5.60 23.12 -23.02
CA GLN A 114 -4.59 22.48 -23.88
C GLN A 114 -3.81 21.39 -23.12
N GLU A 115 -3.49 21.63 -21.87
CA GLU A 115 -2.86 20.60 -21.03
C GLU A 115 -3.76 19.37 -20.86
N ILE A 116 -5.06 19.57 -20.60
CA ILE A 116 -6.06 18.50 -20.52
C ILE A 116 -6.11 17.69 -21.82
N ILE A 117 -6.20 18.35 -22.95
CA ILE A 117 -6.19 17.72 -24.30
C ILE A 117 -4.92 16.88 -24.50
N SER A 118 -3.77 17.42 -24.07
CA SER A 118 -2.48 16.73 -24.16
C SER A 118 -2.43 15.49 -23.26
N LYS A 119 -2.93 15.56 -22.01
CA LYS A 119 -2.96 14.43 -21.05
C LYS A 119 -3.86 13.29 -21.54
N PHE A 120 -4.97 13.60 -22.18
CA PHE A 120 -5.81 12.61 -22.86
C PHE A 120 -5.17 12.03 -24.13
N LYS A 121 -4.08 12.63 -24.64
CA LYS A 121 -3.48 12.26 -25.94
C LYS A 121 -4.47 12.30 -27.09
N LEU A 122 -5.47 13.19 -27.02
CA LEU A 122 -6.57 13.25 -27.98
C LEU A 122 -6.07 13.47 -29.41
N ARG A 123 -5.05 14.34 -29.60
CA ARG A 123 -4.51 14.63 -30.93
C ARG A 123 -3.99 13.38 -31.64
N ASN A 124 -3.52 12.37 -30.90
CA ASN A 124 -3.06 11.11 -31.50
C ASN A 124 -4.21 10.27 -32.08
N GLN A 125 -5.46 10.55 -31.72
CA GLN A 125 -6.63 9.83 -32.21
C GLN A 125 -7.27 10.53 -33.41
N LEU A 126 -7.01 11.83 -33.60
CA LEU A 126 -7.65 12.62 -34.65
C LEU A 126 -7.32 12.12 -36.07
N GLU A 127 -6.07 11.71 -36.30
CA GLU A 127 -5.65 11.16 -37.61
C GLU A 127 -6.41 9.87 -37.94
N THR A 128 -6.51 8.94 -37.00
CA THR A 128 -7.28 7.70 -37.16
C THR A 128 -8.78 7.98 -37.40
N MET A 129 -9.34 8.96 -36.66
CA MET A 129 -10.74 9.37 -36.87
C MET A 129 -10.99 9.95 -38.24
N LYS A 130 -10.05 10.78 -38.75
CA LYS A 130 -10.08 11.38 -40.09
C LYS A 130 -9.99 10.31 -41.17
N GLU A 131 -9.02 9.40 -41.07
CA GLU A 131 -8.87 8.30 -42.01
C GLU A 131 -10.12 7.41 -42.11
N ALA A 132 -10.78 7.18 -40.96
CA ALA A 132 -11.99 6.40 -40.88
C ALA A 132 -13.27 7.18 -41.22
N GLY A 133 -13.20 8.52 -41.40
CA GLY A 133 -14.35 9.37 -41.71
C GLY A 133 -15.41 9.45 -40.62
N VAL A 134 -15.04 9.22 -39.33
CA VAL A 134 -16.00 9.15 -38.20
C VAL A 134 -16.16 10.46 -37.44
N THR A 135 -15.34 11.47 -37.75
CA THR A 135 -15.33 12.75 -37.01
C THR A 135 -16.68 13.44 -37.01
N TYR A 136 -17.30 13.55 -38.21
CA TYR A 136 -18.62 14.20 -38.36
C TYR A 136 -19.68 13.49 -37.52
N LEU A 137 -19.77 12.16 -37.63
CA LEU A 137 -20.76 11.37 -36.92
C LEU A 137 -20.58 11.46 -35.40
N LEU A 138 -19.33 11.49 -34.90
CA LEU A 138 -19.04 11.67 -33.47
C LEU A 138 -19.54 13.04 -32.97
N ILE A 139 -19.22 14.13 -33.69
CA ILE A 139 -19.66 15.48 -33.33
C ILE A 139 -21.19 15.58 -33.37
N GLU A 140 -21.83 15.05 -34.43
CA GLU A 140 -23.29 15.01 -34.53
C GLU A 140 -23.95 14.28 -33.35
N LYS A 141 -23.44 13.11 -32.98
CA LYS A 141 -23.96 12.36 -31.81
C LYS A 141 -23.83 13.15 -30.52
N LEU A 142 -22.67 13.81 -30.28
CA LEU A 142 -22.46 14.64 -29.08
C LEU A 142 -23.31 15.91 -29.06
N CYS A 143 -23.75 16.40 -30.23
CA CYS A 143 -24.70 17.52 -30.36
C CYS A 143 -26.18 17.09 -30.32
N ASN A 144 -26.47 15.80 -30.11
CA ASN A 144 -27.83 15.30 -30.09
C ASN A 144 -28.65 15.98 -28.98
N LYS A 145 -29.84 16.45 -29.37
CA LYS A 145 -30.74 17.19 -28.46
C LYS A 145 -31.53 16.30 -27.47
N GLU A 146 -31.39 14.99 -27.56
CA GLU A 146 -32.06 14.05 -26.63
C GLU A 146 -31.39 13.99 -25.23
N ILE A 147 -30.14 14.52 -25.10
CA ILE A 147 -29.45 14.67 -23.82
C ILE A 147 -29.05 16.14 -23.61
N ASN A 148 -28.98 16.54 -22.35
CA ASN A 148 -28.53 17.87 -21.98
C ASN A 148 -27.25 17.81 -21.15
N LEU A 149 -26.13 18.21 -21.76
CA LEU A 149 -24.84 18.42 -21.07
C LEU A 149 -24.60 19.89 -20.68
N SER A 150 -25.60 20.77 -20.89
CA SER A 150 -25.54 22.19 -20.56
C SER A 150 -25.91 22.44 -19.08
N PRO A 151 -25.41 23.52 -18.45
CA PRO A 151 -25.86 23.96 -17.14
C PRO A 151 -27.27 24.59 -17.16
N ASN A 152 -27.84 24.81 -18.34
CA ASN A 152 -29.15 25.41 -18.53
C ASN A 152 -30.17 24.37 -19.04
N GLU A 153 -31.44 24.67 -18.88
CA GLU A 153 -32.51 23.89 -19.51
C GLU A 153 -32.45 23.98 -21.03
N VAL A 154 -32.66 22.86 -21.72
CA VAL A 154 -32.62 22.75 -23.17
C VAL A 154 -33.91 22.04 -23.63
N LYS A 155 -34.46 22.42 -24.77
CA LYS A 155 -35.58 21.69 -25.39
C LYS A 155 -35.05 20.60 -26.31
N ASN A 156 -35.58 19.38 -26.15
CA ASN A 156 -35.24 18.26 -27.03
C ASN A 156 -35.95 18.41 -28.41
N SER A 157 -35.72 17.47 -29.31
CA SER A 157 -36.32 17.44 -30.66
C SER A 157 -37.84 17.40 -30.64
N LYS A 158 -38.45 16.92 -29.57
CA LYS A 158 -39.91 16.84 -29.37
C LYS A 158 -40.52 18.08 -28.68
N GLY A 159 -39.66 19.06 -28.34
CA GLY A 159 -40.07 20.26 -27.59
C GLY A 159 -40.21 20.11 -26.10
N GLU A 160 -39.81 18.94 -25.52
CA GLU A 160 -39.80 18.68 -24.10
C GLU A 160 -38.58 19.35 -23.46
N THR A 161 -38.77 19.92 -22.26
CA THR A 161 -37.68 20.55 -21.51
C THR A 161 -36.84 19.50 -20.79
N LEU A 162 -35.57 19.40 -21.17
CA LEU A 162 -34.56 18.60 -20.47
C LEU A 162 -33.97 19.41 -19.32
N PRO A 163 -33.83 18.82 -18.12
CA PRO A 163 -33.26 19.51 -16.95
C PRO A 163 -31.79 19.84 -17.16
N PRO A 164 -31.27 20.87 -16.47
CA PRO A 164 -29.87 21.23 -16.52
C PRO A 164 -29.01 20.14 -15.86
N LEU A 165 -27.82 19.94 -16.41
CA LEU A 165 -26.82 19.07 -15.79
C LEU A 165 -25.94 19.93 -14.86
N THR A 166 -26.05 19.71 -13.56
CA THR A 166 -25.20 20.38 -12.55
C THR A 166 -23.75 19.92 -12.66
N ASN A 167 -22.81 20.72 -12.14
CA ASN A 167 -21.39 20.35 -12.12
C ASN A 167 -21.15 19.06 -11.34
N LEU A 168 -21.77 18.90 -10.16
CA LEU A 168 -21.76 17.65 -9.41
C LEU A 168 -22.35 16.47 -10.22
N GLY A 169 -23.42 16.72 -10.96
CA GLY A 169 -24.01 15.73 -11.87
C GLY A 169 -23.07 15.31 -13.00
N MET A 170 -22.28 16.24 -13.53
CA MET A 170 -21.29 15.93 -14.56
C MET A 170 -20.12 15.09 -14.00
N GLY A 171 -19.64 15.39 -12.81
CA GLY A 171 -18.67 14.55 -12.11
C GLY A 171 -19.15 13.10 -11.97
N TYR A 172 -20.43 12.92 -11.63
CA TYR A 172 -21.06 11.60 -11.57
C TYR A 172 -21.13 10.88 -12.91
N VAL A 173 -21.35 11.60 -13.98
CA VAL A 173 -21.33 11.03 -15.36
C VAL A 173 -19.93 10.54 -15.68
N PHE A 174 -18.89 11.31 -15.42
CA PHE A 174 -17.50 10.90 -15.62
C PHE A 174 -17.13 9.65 -14.84
N GLU A 175 -17.43 9.61 -13.55
CA GLU A 175 -17.18 8.45 -12.70
C GLU A 175 -17.79 7.17 -13.30
N GLU A 176 -19.06 7.24 -13.70
CA GLU A 176 -19.76 6.07 -14.25
C GLU A 176 -19.23 5.64 -15.62
N LEU A 177 -18.83 6.59 -16.47
CA LEU A 177 -18.22 6.29 -17.78
C LEU A 177 -16.86 5.58 -17.57
N ILE A 178 -16.01 6.11 -16.70
CA ILE A 178 -14.71 5.49 -16.43
C ILE A 178 -14.90 4.10 -15.84
N ARG A 179 -15.83 3.93 -14.90
CA ARG A 179 -16.15 2.63 -14.32
C ARG A 179 -16.51 1.61 -15.40
N LYS A 180 -17.40 1.98 -16.34
CA LYS A 180 -17.81 1.12 -17.45
C LYS A 180 -16.65 0.78 -18.40
N PHE A 181 -15.81 1.76 -18.75
CA PHE A 181 -14.65 1.52 -19.60
C PHE A 181 -13.63 0.59 -18.96
N ASN A 182 -13.40 0.72 -17.66
CA ASN A 182 -12.49 -0.15 -16.93
C ASN A 182 -13.05 -1.59 -16.83
N GLU A 183 -14.37 -1.75 -16.59
CA GLU A 183 -15.01 -3.07 -16.60
C GLU A 183 -14.86 -3.78 -17.96
N GLU A 184 -15.03 -3.06 -19.07
CA GLU A 184 -14.85 -3.66 -20.40
C GLU A 184 -13.42 -4.05 -20.74
N ASN A 185 -12.46 -3.28 -20.24
CA ASN A 185 -11.05 -3.51 -20.52
C ASN A 185 -10.40 -4.56 -19.59
N ASN A 186 -11.16 -5.17 -18.65
CA ASN A 186 -10.61 -5.99 -17.58
C ASN A 186 -9.47 -5.29 -16.80
N GLU A 187 -9.43 -3.96 -16.85
CA GLU A 187 -8.52 -3.20 -16.00
C GLU A 187 -9.02 -3.27 -14.56
N GLU A 188 -8.13 -3.21 -13.60
CA GLU A 188 -8.49 -3.18 -12.17
C GLU A 188 -9.29 -1.91 -11.89
N ALA A 189 -10.58 -1.96 -12.24
CA ALA A 189 -11.52 -0.83 -12.29
C ALA A 189 -11.64 -0.03 -10.99
N GLY A 190 -11.18 -0.57 -9.90
CA GLY A 190 -11.40 0.01 -8.59
C GLY A 190 -10.23 0.79 -8.01
N GLU A 191 -9.10 0.88 -8.71
CA GLU A 191 -7.99 1.69 -8.22
C GLU A 191 -8.30 3.19 -8.25
N HIS A 192 -9.35 3.58 -8.98
CA HIS A 192 -9.66 5.00 -9.25
C HIS A 192 -10.98 5.48 -8.64
N PHE A 193 -11.77 4.61 -7.99
CA PHE A 193 -13.10 5.01 -7.50
C PHE A 193 -13.41 4.55 -6.09
N THR A 194 -13.70 5.52 -5.24
CA THR A 194 -14.26 5.28 -3.93
C THR A 194 -15.79 5.34 -4.01
N PRO A 195 -16.53 4.31 -3.52
CA PRO A 195 -17.99 4.36 -3.47
C PRO A 195 -18.49 5.60 -2.74
N ARG A 196 -19.54 6.22 -3.27
CA ARG A 196 -20.08 7.50 -2.75
C ARG A 196 -20.50 7.41 -1.29
N GLU A 197 -21.10 6.31 -0.89
CA GLU A 197 -21.49 6.08 0.49
C GLU A 197 -20.31 6.09 1.44
N ILE A 198 -19.12 5.63 0.98
CA ILE A 198 -17.88 5.69 1.76
C ILE A 198 -17.35 7.11 1.83
N ILE A 199 -17.38 7.85 0.73
CA ILE A 199 -17.02 9.27 0.72
C ILE A 199 -17.93 10.05 1.68
N LYS A 200 -19.24 9.83 1.63
CA LYS A 200 -20.20 10.44 2.56
C LYS A 200 -19.88 10.11 4.01
N LEU A 201 -19.61 8.83 4.31
CA LEU A 201 -19.23 8.45 5.68
C LEU A 201 -17.98 9.20 6.11
N MET A 202 -16.93 9.21 5.27
CA MET A 202 -15.68 9.90 5.56
C MET A 202 -15.90 11.40 5.80
N THR A 203 -16.70 12.06 4.97
CA THR A 203 -17.00 13.50 5.12
C THR A 203 -17.81 13.80 6.38
N HIS A 204 -18.82 12.97 6.69
CA HIS A 204 -19.58 13.11 7.94
C HIS A 204 -18.67 13.03 9.17
N ILE A 205 -17.80 12.02 9.25
CA ILE A 205 -16.87 11.84 10.37
C ILE A 205 -15.81 12.96 10.43
N LEU A 206 -15.41 13.50 9.28
CA LEU A 206 -14.38 14.51 9.20
C LEU A 206 -14.88 15.90 9.65
N PHE A 207 -16.04 16.32 9.16
CA PHE A 207 -16.55 17.69 9.32
C PHE A 207 -17.53 17.86 10.49
N THR A 208 -18.43 16.89 10.75
CA THR A 208 -19.46 17.02 11.77
C THR A 208 -18.90 17.36 13.17
N PRO A 209 -17.79 16.73 13.63
CA PRO A 209 -17.25 17.01 14.98
C PRO A 209 -16.72 18.43 15.17
N VAL A 210 -16.39 19.13 14.09
CA VAL A 210 -15.74 20.43 14.11
C VAL A 210 -16.56 21.54 13.43
N LYS A 211 -17.76 21.25 12.97
CA LYS A 211 -18.63 22.20 12.25
C LYS A 211 -18.79 23.54 12.97
N ASP A 212 -18.91 23.51 14.30
CA ASP A 212 -19.10 24.69 15.12
C ASP A 212 -17.79 25.47 15.38
N LYS A 213 -16.64 24.81 15.15
CA LYS A 213 -15.30 25.42 15.23
C LYS A 213 -14.89 26.09 13.92
N ILE A 214 -15.53 25.75 12.79
CA ILE A 214 -15.28 26.34 11.48
C ILE A 214 -15.87 27.76 11.49
N LYS A 215 -15.00 28.76 11.40
CA LYS A 215 -15.33 30.19 11.36
C LYS A 215 -15.26 30.71 9.93
N LYS A 216 -15.72 31.94 9.70
CA LYS A 216 -15.54 32.62 8.41
C LYS A 216 -14.04 32.67 8.04
N GLY A 217 -13.69 32.18 6.88
CA GLY A 217 -12.30 32.09 6.39
C GLY A 217 -12.17 31.01 5.33
N THR A 218 -10.96 30.81 4.86
CA THR A 218 -10.64 29.80 3.84
C THR A 218 -9.98 28.59 4.49
N TYR A 219 -10.47 27.41 4.20
CA TYR A 219 -9.96 26.12 4.65
C TYR A 219 -9.48 25.30 3.46
N LEU A 220 -8.40 24.55 3.63
CA LEU A 220 -7.79 23.76 2.59
C LEU A 220 -8.14 22.29 2.76
N ILE A 221 -8.66 21.67 1.69
CA ILE A 221 -8.96 20.25 1.61
C ILE A 221 -7.95 19.60 0.66
N TYR A 222 -7.39 18.45 1.04
CA TYR A 222 -6.36 17.77 0.25
C TYR A 222 -6.60 16.28 0.11
N ASP A 223 -6.39 15.77 -1.12
CA ASP A 223 -6.33 14.34 -1.44
C ASP A 223 -5.02 14.02 -2.20
N PRO A 224 -4.09 13.26 -1.60
CA PRO A 224 -2.83 12.88 -2.23
C PRO A 224 -2.94 11.82 -3.34
N ALA A 225 -4.12 11.23 -3.56
CA ALA A 225 -4.42 10.25 -4.59
C ALA A 225 -5.83 10.49 -5.12
N CYS A 226 -6.05 11.70 -5.67
CA CYS A 226 -7.39 12.25 -5.86
C CYS A 226 -8.20 11.59 -7.00
N GLY A 227 -7.56 10.78 -7.86
CA GLY A 227 -8.25 10.18 -8.98
C GLY A 227 -8.97 11.22 -9.84
N SER A 228 -10.25 11.02 -10.08
CA SER A 228 -11.12 11.96 -10.80
C SER A 228 -11.58 13.19 -9.99
N GLY A 229 -11.19 13.31 -8.72
CA GLY A 229 -11.56 14.42 -7.84
C GLY A 229 -12.93 14.29 -7.15
N GLY A 230 -13.60 13.15 -7.29
CA GLY A 230 -14.94 12.95 -6.72
C GLY A 230 -14.98 13.09 -5.19
N MET A 231 -13.94 12.66 -4.49
CA MET A 231 -13.84 12.78 -3.04
C MET A 231 -13.67 14.25 -2.60
N LEU A 232 -12.86 15.03 -3.32
CA LEU A 232 -12.67 16.45 -3.08
C LEU A 232 -13.99 17.23 -3.24
N THR A 233 -14.72 16.95 -4.32
CA THR A 233 -15.99 17.59 -4.64
C THR A 233 -17.06 17.31 -3.59
N GLU A 234 -17.22 16.06 -3.18
CA GLU A 234 -18.23 15.68 -2.17
C GLU A 234 -17.85 16.28 -0.80
N ALA A 235 -16.54 16.32 -0.49
CA ALA A 235 -16.04 16.93 0.75
C ALA A 235 -16.36 18.43 0.81
N GLU A 236 -16.12 19.17 -0.25
CA GLU A 236 -16.47 20.58 -0.35
C GLU A 236 -17.98 20.81 -0.19
N HIS A 237 -18.80 20.08 -0.97
CA HIS A 237 -20.24 20.19 -0.94
C HIS A 237 -20.78 19.95 0.49
N PHE A 238 -20.35 18.88 1.14
CA PHE A 238 -20.77 18.59 2.51
C PHE A 238 -20.28 19.63 3.52
N ALA A 239 -19.03 20.09 3.39
CA ALA A 239 -18.46 21.10 4.26
C ALA A 239 -19.22 22.45 4.15
N MET A 240 -19.58 22.85 2.95
CA MET A 240 -20.42 24.04 2.72
C MET A 240 -21.81 23.88 3.33
N GLU A 241 -22.41 22.71 3.16
CA GLU A 241 -23.74 22.40 3.73
C GLU A 241 -23.73 22.49 5.27
N VAL A 242 -22.82 21.75 5.95
CA VAL A 242 -22.79 21.70 7.44
C VAL A 242 -22.35 22.99 8.08
N THR A 243 -21.66 23.86 7.34
CA THR A 243 -21.26 25.20 7.80
C THR A 243 -22.25 26.30 7.40
N ASN A 244 -23.33 25.97 6.69
CA ASN A 244 -24.28 26.91 6.11
C ASN A 244 -23.58 28.01 5.26
N ASN A 245 -22.61 27.60 4.45
CA ASN A 245 -21.80 28.48 3.58
C ASN A 245 -21.07 29.62 4.35
N LYS A 246 -20.67 29.39 5.59
CA LYS A 246 -19.95 30.39 6.41
C LYS A 246 -18.47 30.51 6.05
N ALA A 247 -17.89 29.48 5.44
CA ALA A 247 -16.48 29.38 5.11
C ALA A 247 -16.31 28.98 3.64
N ASP A 248 -15.18 29.36 3.07
CA ASP A 248 -14.73 28.94 1.75
C ASP A 248 -13.79 27.74 1.87
N PHE A 249 -13.91 26.80 0.95
CA PHE A 249 -13.08 25.61 0.90
C PHE A 249 -12.31 25.58 -0.41
N MET A 250 -10.99 25.47 -0.34
CA MET A 250 -10.12 25.34 -1.52
C MET A 250 -9.66 23.90 -1.63
N LEU A 251 -9.85 23.32 -2.80
CA LEU A 251 -9.53 21.93 -3.10
C LEU A 251 -8.12 21.80 -3.63
N TYR A 252 -7.37 20.83 -3.13
CA TYR A 252 -6.05 20.44 -3.58
C TYR A 252 -6.00 18.94 -3.79
N GLY A 253 -5.36 18.51 -4.88
CA GLY A 253 -5.22 17.10 -5.19
C GLY A 253 -3.92 16.78 -5.87
N GLN A 254 -3.53 15.52 -5.82
CA GLN A 254 -2.41 15.02 -6.61
C GLN A 254 -2.78 13.68 -7.25
N GLU A 255 -2.44 13.50 -8.54
CA GLU A 255 -2.79 12.31 -9.30
C GLU A 255 -1.65 11.93 -10.25
N VAL A 256 -1.32 10.63 -10.27
CA VAL A 256 -0.23 10.07 -11.10
C VAL A 256 -0.72 9.64 -12.48
N ASN A 257 -1.97 9.19 -12.59
CA ASN A 257 -2.54 8.77 -13.86
C ASN A 257 -2.93 10.00 -14.70
N PRO A 258 -2.41 10.13 -15.95
CA PRO A 258 -2.66 11.31 -16.76
C PRO A 258 -4.13 11.51 -17.15
N GLU A 259 -4.90 10.43 -17.35
CA GLU A 259 -6.30 10.50 -17.75
C GLU A 259 -7.19 10.94 -16.58
N THR A 260 -7.05 10.33 -15.42
CA THR A 260 -7.79 10.73 -14.21
C THR A 260 -7.40 12.13 -13.74
N TYR A 261 -6.11 12.52 -13.89
CA TYR A 261 -5.67 13.90 -13.68
C TYR A 261 -6.40 14.87 -14.63
N ALA A 262 -6.49 14.55 -15.92
CA ALA A 262 -7.19 15.39 -16.90
C ALA A 262 -8.69 15.54 -16.58
N ILE A 263 -9.33 14.49 -16.10
CA ILE A 263 -10.74 14.53 -15.66
C ILE A 263 -10.89 15.39 -14.41
N CYS A 264 -10.03 15.18 -13.41
CA CYS A 264 -10.04 15.97 -12.17
C CYS A 264 -9.86 17.46 -12.47
N THR A 265 -8.87 17.82 -13.27
CA THR A 265 -8.63 19.23 -13.65
C THR A 265 -9.77 19.81 -14.46
N SER A 266 -10.42 19.00 -15.34
CA SER A 266 -11.61 19.43 -16.08
C SER A 266 -12.79 19.71 -15.14
N ASP A 267 -13.00 18.86 -14.15
CA ASP A 267 -14.07 19.04 -13.16
C ASP A 267 -13.83 20.32 -12.32
N MET A 268 -12.57 20.59 -11.94
CA MET A 268 -12.20 21.84 -11.27
C MET A 268 -12.52 23.07 -12.15
N LEU A 269 -12.11 23.04 -13.41
CA LEU A 269 -12.40 24.17 -14.35
C LEU A 269 -13.91 24.38 -14.54
N ILE A 270 -14.69 23.33 -14.67
CA ILE A 270 -16.15 23.38 -14.82
C ILE A 270 -16.82 24.04 -13.61
N LYS A 271 -16.26 23.87 -12.43
CA LYS A 271 -16.75 24.47 -11.17
C LYS A 271 -16.27 25.91 -10.97
N GLY A 272 -15.36 26.40 -11.79
CA GLY A 272 -14.69 27.67 -11.59
C GLY A 272 -13.52 27.62 -10.62
N GLU A 273 -13.10 26.41 -10.21
CA GLU A 273 -11.94 26.19 -9.35
C GLU A 273 -10.62 26.27 -10.14
N LYS A 274 -9.53 26.50 -9.40
CA LYS A 274 -8.20 26.58 -9.99
C LYS A 274 -7.65 25.20 -10.30
N SER A 275 -7.50 24.86 -11.58
CA SER A 275 -6.90 23.60 -12.01
C SER A 275 -5.44 23.43 -11.55
N GLU A 276 -4.71 24.53 -11.30
CA GLU A 276 -3.35 24.53 -10.75
C GLU A 276 -3.23 23.96 -9.33
N ASN A 277 -4.35 23.85 -8.62
CA ASN A 277 -4.43 23.18 -7.32
C ASN A 277 -4.41 21.65 -7.42
N ILE A 278 -4.43 21.11 -8.63
CA ILE A 278 -4.26 19.67 -8.87
C ILE A 278 -2.89 19.44 -9.47
N ALA A 279 -2.02 18.74 -8.75
CA ALA A 279 -0.66 18.42 -9.18
C ALA A 279 -0.61 17.09 -9.94
N TYR A 280 0.15 17.07 -11.05
CA TYR A 280 0.40 15.84 -11.81
C TYR A 280 1.69 15.16 -11.36
N GLY A 281 1.61 13.87 -11.08
CA GLY A 281 2.75 13.01 -10.75
C GLY A 281 2.57 12.24 -9.45
N SER A 282 3.53 11.33 -9.17
CA SER A 282 3.48 10.51 -7.96
C SER A 282 3.68 11.36 -6.71
N THR A 283 2.75 11.28 -5.78
CA THR A 283 2.81 11.92 -4.45
C THR A 283 4.03 11.47 -3.65
N LEU A 284 4.47 10.23 -3.86
CA LEU A 284 5.57 9.65 -3.10
C LEU A 284 6.92 10.18 -3.56
N SER A 285 7.16 10.27 -4.87
CA SER A 285 8.43 10.73 -5.44
C SER A 285 8.49 12.22 -5.75
N LYS A 286 7.34 12.88 -5.93
CA LYS A 286 7.26 14.30 -6.29
C LYS A 286 6.15 14.99 -5.49
N ASP A 287 6.51 15.60 -4.37
CA ASP A 287 5.54 16.38 -3.59
C ASP A 287 5.08 17.62 -4.37
N GLY A 288 3.80 17.64 -4.76
CA GLY A 288 3.20 18.76 -5.48
C GLY A 288 3.00 20.01 -4.61
N PHE A 289 2.97 19.85 -3.28
CA PHE A 289 2.64 20.91 -2.33
C PHE A 289 3.57 20.93 -1.12
N PRO A 290 4.90 21.08 -1.30
CA PRO A 290 5.89 20.89 -0.23
C PRO A 290 5.78 21.93 0.90
N HIS A 291 5.15 23.07 0.65
CA HIS A 291 5.03 24.18 1.62
C HIS A 291 3.61 24.40 2.14
N LEU A 292 2.65 23.59 1.70
CA LEU A 292 1.26 23.71 2.13
C LEU A 292 0.93 22.75 3.27
N HIS A 293 0.10 23.24 4.19
CA HIS A 293 -0.50 22.46 5.26
C HIS A 293 -2.02 22.61 5.16
N PHE A 294 -2.73 21.50 5.38
CA PHE A 294 -4.14 21.40 5.10
C PHE A 294 -4.97 21.25 6.38
N ASP A 295 -6.20 21.77 6.35
CA ASP A 295 -7.14 21.63 7.47
C ASP A 295 -7.80 20.27 7.47
N PHE A 296 -8.21 19.80 6.30
CA PHE A 296 -8.89 18.54 6.10
C PHE A 296 -8.20 17.74 5.00
N MET A 297 -8.06 16.43 5.22
CA MET A 297 -7.47 15.54 4.23
C MET A 297 -8.28 14.27 4.14
N LEU A 298 -8.60 13.86 2.92
CA LEU A 298 -9.31 12.61 2.64
C LEU A 298 -8.52 11.86 1.59
N SER A 299 -8.43 10.54 1.71
CA SER A 299 -7.82 9.74 0.65
C SER A 299 -8.29 8.29 0.67
N ASN A 300 -8.36 7.70 -0.50
CA ASN A 300 -8.37 6.27 -0.71
C ASN A 300 -7.12 5.92 -1.53
N PRO A 301 -5.92 5.84 -0.89
CA PRO A 301 -4.68 5.58 -1.59
C PRO A 301 -4.65 4.15 -2.14
N PRO A 302 -3.80 3.86 -3.14
CA PRO A 302 -3.59 2.49 -3.60
C PRO A 302 -2.97 1.65 -2.47
N TYR A 303 -3.62 0.54 -2.13
CA TYR A 303 -3.12 -0.43 -1.15
C TYR A 303 -2.77 -1.77 -1.80
N GLY A 304 -1.74 -2.46 -1.25
CA GLY A 304 -1.18 -3.66 -1.85
C GLY A 304 -0.38 -3.39 -3.13
N LYS A 305 -0.01 -2.14 -3.40
CA LYS A 305 0.80 -1.75 -4.57
C LYS A 305 2.22 -1.40 -4.15
N THR A 306 3.16 -1.88 -4.96
CA THR A 306 4.58 -1.61 -4.76
C THR A 306 4.92 -0.14 -5.02
N TRP A 307 5.75 0.45 -4.15
CA TRP A 307 6.31 1.79 -4.32
C TRP A 307 7.76 1.78 -4.83
N LYS A 308 8.18 0.67 -5.45
CA LYS A 308 9.54 0.46 -5.97
C LYS A 308 10.00 1.55 -6.94
N ILE A 309 9.09 2.08 -7.74
CA ILE A 309 9.37 3.14 -8.72
C ILE A 309 9.75 4.46 -8.01
N ASP A 310 9.19 4.70 -6.83
CA ASP A 310 9.42 5.91 -6.05
C ASP A 310 10.61 5.80 -5.07
N GLU A 311 11.17 4.59 -4.89
CA GLU A 311 12.20 4.30 -3.87
C GLU A 311 13.42 5.22 -3.98
N ASP A 312 13.94 5.43 -5.19
CA ASP A 312 15.13 6.28 -5.42
C ASP A 312 14.88 7.76 -5.08
N ALA A 313 13.62 8.20 -5.05
CA ALA A 313 13.25 9.53 -4.61
C ALA A 313 13.23 9.66 -3.07
N ILE A 314 12.97 8.58 -2.36
CA ILE A 314 12.77 8.54 -0.91
C ILE A 314 14.06 8.18 -0.16
N VAL A 315 14.91 7.30 -0.72
CA VAL A 315 16.10 6.73 -0.08
C VAL A 315 17.37 7.16 -0.79
N ASN A 316 18.40 7.58 -0.05
CA ASN A 316 19.70 8.00 -0.63
C ASN A 316 20.61 6.83 -0.98
N ASP A 317 20.58 5.75 -0.20
CA ASP A 317 21.51 4.64 -0.36
C ASP A 317 20.87 3.35 0.16
N ARG A 318 21.02 2.29 -0.61
CA ARG A 318 20.66 0.93 -0.18
C ARG A 318 21.73 0.42 0.77
N GLY A 319 21.86 1.10 1.93
CA GLY A 319 22.83 0.70 2.96
C GLY A 319 22.69 -0.76 3.34
N LYS A 320 23.76 -1.36 3.86
CA LYS A 320 23.76 -2.71 4.45
C LYS A 320 22.53 -2.87 5.33
N LYS A 321 21.85 -4.03 5.22
CA LYS A 321 20.64 -4.37 5.99
C LYS A 321 20.59 -3.67 7.35
N GLY A 322 19.65 -2.73 7.55
CA GLY A 322 19.34 -2.12 8.84
C GLY A 322 19.49 -0.60 8.96
N SER A 323 20.08 0.12 8.00
CA SER A 323 20.11 1.58 8.03
C SER A 323 19.76 2.13 6.64
N GLN A 324 18.49 2.31 6.36
CA GLN A 324 18.05 3.06 5.19
C GLN A 324 18.26 4.56 5.50
N ASN A 325 19.10 5.23 4.73
CA ASN A 325 19.26 6.68 4.81
C ASN A 325 18.11 7.34 4.03
N ILE A 326 17.02 7.64 4.75
CA ILE A 326 15.82 8.27 4.19
C ILE A 326 16.12 9.75 3.96
N LYS A 327 16.02 10.19 2.69
CA LYS A 327 16.25 11.60 2.34
C LYS A 327 15.00 12.46 2.36
N ASP A 328 13.83 11.87 2.20
CA ASP A 328 12.56 12.57 2.25
C ASP A 328 12.06 12.70 3.69
N ASN A 329 11.97 13.92 4.17
CA ASN A 329 11.57 14.21 5.55
C ASN A 329 10.17 13.72 5.91
N ARG A 330 9.28 13.55 4.94
CA ARG A 330 7.92 13.05 5.16
C ARG A 330 7.90 11.62 5.70
N PHE A 331 8.94 10.83 5.40
CA PHE A 331 8.97 9.38 5.64
C PHE A 331 10.03 8.94 6.67
N GLN A 332 10.69 9.87 7.35
CA GLN A 332 11.78 9.56 8.30
C GLN A 332 11.37 8.69 9.49
N ILE A 333 10.10 8.62 9.81
CA ILE A 333 9.57 7.79 10.91
C ILE A 333 9.74 6.30 10.61
N GLY A 334 9.55 5.89 9.36
CA GLY A 334 9.70 4.50 8.94
C GLY A 334 9.22 4.29 7.51
N LEU A 335 9.77 3.28 6.87
CA LEU A 335 9.38 2.85 5.53
C LEU A 335 8.68 1.49 5.61
N PRO A 336 7.45 1.36 5.09
CA PRO A 336 6.79 0.08 5.00
C PRO A 336 7.48 -0.84 3.99
N SER A 337 7.09 -2.10 3.95
CA SER A 337 7.60 -3.04 2.96
C SER A 337 7.41 -2.49 1.54
N ILE A 338 8.36 -2.78 0.65
CA ILE A 338 8.35 -2.24 -0.72
C ILE A 338 7.13 -2.67 -1.54
N SER A 339 6.47 -3.73 -1.12
CA SER A 339 5.29 -4.30 -1.78
C SER A 339 3.98 -3.55 -1.49
N ASP A 340 3.94 -2.69 -0.45
CA ASP A 340 2.72 -1.98 -0.06
C ASP A 340 3.02 -0.57 0.45
N GLY A 341 2.76 0.45 -0.38
CA GLY A 341 3.03 1.85 -0.09
C GLY A 341 1.94 2.63 0.64
N GLN A 342 0.82 2.01 1.01
CA GLN A 342 -0.35 2.73 1.54
C GLN A 342 -0.05 3.62 2.76
N LEU A 343 0.82 3.19 3.68
CA LEU A 343 1.18 3.96 4.86
C LEU A 343 2.07 5.17 4.54
N LEU A 344 2.74 5.21 3.38
CA LEU A 344 3.47 6.41 2.93
C LEU A 344 2.49 7.54 2.58
N PHE A 345 1.33 7.24 2.00
CA PHE A 345 0.29 8.25 1.77
C PHE A 345 -0.24 8.81 3.09
N LEU A 346 -0.45 7.97 4.10
CA LEU A 346 -0.81 8.42 5.45
C LEU A 346 0.28 9.34 6.04
N MET A 347 1.56 8.98 5.93
CA MET A 347 2.67 9.80 6.41
C MET A 347 2.81 11.10 5.64
N ASN A 348 2.56 11.10 4.33
CA ASN A 348 2.49 12.34 3.56
C ASN A 348 1.40 13.28 4.11
N MET A 349 0.19 12.78 4.39
CA MET A 349 -0.88 13.59 4.98
C MET A 349 -0.52 14.08 6.40
N VAL A 350 0.03 13.20 7.23
CA VAL A 350 0.47 13.55 8.59
C VAL A 350 1.53 14.67 8.57
N SER A 351 2.48 14.62 7.64
CA SER A 351 3.51 15.67 7.50
C SER A 351 2.95 17.02 7.10
N LYS A 352 1.73 17.06 6.54
CA LYS A 352 1.04 18.27 6.08
C LYS A 352 -0.05 18.75 7.04
N MET A 353 -0.09 18.26 8.27
CA MET A 353 -1.03 18.75 9.28
C MET A 353 -0.64 20.15 9.79
N LYS A 354 -1.65 20.99 10.02
CA LYS A 354 -1.51 22.28 10.72
C LYS A 354 -1.43 22.05 12.22
N HIS A 355 -0.36 22.51 12.86
CA HIS A 355 -0.17 22.34 14.31
C HIS A 355 -0.58 23.57 15.14
N ASN A 356 -0.52 24.76 14.55
CA ASN A 356 -0.65 26.04 15.24
C ASN A 356 -2.05 26.66 15.11
N THR A 357 -3.07 25.89 14.75
CA THR A 357 -4.45 26.34 14.69
C THR A 357 -5.28 25.76 15.83
N GLU A 358 -6.38 26.41 16.18
CA GLU A 358 -7.31 25.95 17.22
C GLU A 358 -7.89 24.57 16.91
N MET A 359 -8.21 24.33 15.64
CA MET A 359 -8.82 23.08 15.17
C MET A 359 -7.79 22.00 14.84
N GLY A 360 -6.53 22.39 14.50
CA GLY A 360 -5.54 21.48 13.95
C GLY A 360 -5.93 21.00 12.56
N SER A 361 -5.59 19.75 12.27
CA SER A 361 -5.97 19.07 11.04
C SER A 361 -6.69 17.77 11.34
N ARG A 362 -7.53 17.34 10.39
CA ARG A 362 -8.24 16.08 10.44
C ARG A 362 -8.02 15.31 9.14
N ILE A 363 -7.78 14.01 9.27
CA ILE A 363 -7.53 13.08 8.17
C ILE A 363 -8.55 11.94 8.25
N ALA A 364 -9.15 11.59 7.12
CA ALA A 364 -9.91 10.35 6.94
C ALA A 364 -9.31 9.59 5.76
N THR A 365 -8.78 8.40 5.99
CA THR A 365 -8.11 7.63 4.92
C THR A 365 -8.48 6.17 4.98
N VAL A 366 -8.63 5.55 3.80
CA VAL A 366 -8.97 4.13 3.67
C VAL A 366 -7.70 3.32 3.56
N HIS A 367 -7.64 2.22 4.31
CA HIS A 367 -6.54 1.26 4.27
C HIS A 367 -7.09 -0.18 4.27
N ASN A 368 -6.32 -1.11 3.73
CA ASN A 368 -6.61 -2.53 3.91
C ASN A 368 -6.15 -3.01 5.31
N GLY A 369 -6.46 -4.27 5.64
CA GLY A 369 -6.14 -4.84 6.95
C GLY A 369 -4.65 -4.90 7.27
N SER A 370 -3.76 -4.97 6.26
CA SER A 370 -2.30 -5.05 6.50
C SER A 370 -1.77 -3.84 7.26
N ALA A 371 -2.33 -2.66 7.04
CA ALA A 371 -1.96 -1.44 7.75
C ALA A 371 -2.11 -1.55 9.28
N LEU A 372 -2.99 -2.43 9.77
CA LEU A 372 -3.29 -2.59 11.18
C LEU A 372 -2.22 -3.41 11.94
N PHE A 373 -1.64 -4.43 11.31
CA PHE A 373 -0.82 -5.41 12.01
C PHE A 373 0.48 -5.82 11.29
N THR A 374 0.64 -5.54 10.00
CA THR A 374 1.87 -5.90 9.28
C THR A 374 3.08 -5.12 9.83
N GLY A 375 4.24 -5.75 9.79
CA GLY A 375 5.49 -5.18 10.31
C GLY A 375 5.71 -5.47 11.79
N ASP A 376 6.87 -6.00 12.10
CA ASP A 376 7.31 -6.36 13.45
C ASP A 376 7.73 -5.10 14.24
N ALA A 377 7.88 -5.23 15.57
CA ALA A 377 8.40 -4.17 16.42
C ALA A 377 9.75 -3.63 15.88
N GLY A 378 9.86 -2.32 15.74
CA GLY A 378 10.99 -1.66 15.09
C GLY A 378 10.98 -1.69 13.55
N GLY A 379 10.01 -2.36 12.93
CA GLY A 379 9.76 -2.29 11.48
C GLY A 379 9.01 -1.02 11.10
N GLY A 380 9.13 -0.60 9.83
CA GLY A 380 8.59 0.68 9.38
C GLY A 380 7.11 0.86 9.62
N GLU A 381 6.29 -0.15 9.34
CA GLU A 381 4.84 -0.12 9.56
C GLU A 381 4.50 0.03 11.05
N SER A 382 5.20 -0.72 11.92
CA SER A 382 5.02 -0.64 13.37
C SER A 382 5.45 0.72 13.92
N GLU A 383 6.56 1.31 13.43
CA GLU A 383 7.03 2.64 13.82
C GLU A 383 6.05 3.75 13.37
N ILE A 384 5.41 3.61 12.20
CA ILE A 384 4.36 4.56 11.75
C ILE A 384 3.15 4.48 12.68
N ARG A 385 2.65 3.28 13.02
CA ARG A 385 1.55 3.12 13.99
C ARG A 385 1.90 3.69 15.35
N LYS A 386 3.09 3.35 15.87
CA LYS A 386 3.64 3.89 17.11
C LYS A 386 3.64 5.42 17.12
N TYR A 387 4.17 6.04 16.06
CA TYR A 387 4.23 7.48 15.94
C TYR A 387 2.86 8.14 16.03
N ILE A 388 1.87 7.63 15.32
CA ILE A 388 0.52 8.19 15.29
C ILE A 388 -0.20 7.97 16.64
N ILE A 389 -0.02 6.82 17.26
CA ILE A 389 -0.68 6.46 18.52
C ILE A 389 -0.03 7.19 19.71
N GLU A 390 1.31 7.21 19.80
CA GLU A 390 2.03 7.86 20.92
C GLU A 390 1.90 9.38 20.89
N ASN A 391 1.74 10.00 19.70
CA ASN A 391 1.39 11.41 19.59
C ASN A 391 -0.10 11.70 19.89
N ASP A 392 -0.88 10.68 20.21
CA ASP A 392 -2.32 10.77 20.50
C ASP A 392 -3.13 11.36 19.32
N TRP A 393 -2.80 10.95 18.09
CA TRP A 393 -3.49 11.45 16.88
C TRP A 393 -4.52 10.48 16.31
N LEU A 394 -4.42 9.18 16.55
CA LEU A 394 -5.41 8.20 16.09
C LEU A 394 -6.69 8.33 16.89
N GLU A 395 -7.78 8.82 16.29
CA GLU A 395 -9.07 8.98 16.96
C GLU A 395 -9.96 7.73 16.87
N CYS A 396 -10.03 7.15 15.66
CA CYS A 396 -10.95 6.06 15.38
C CYS A 396 -10.48 5.20 14.21
N ILE A 397 -10.83 3.92 14.23
CA ILE A 397 -10.78 3.02 13.07
C ILE A 397 -12.16 2.42 12.87
N ILE A 398 -12.68 2.51 11.64
CA ILE A 398 -14.00 1.99 11.25
C ILE A 398 -13.78 0.86 10.26
N ALA A 399 -14.15 -0.37 10.62
CA ALA A 399 -14.14 -1.51 9.70
C ALA A 399 -15.35 -1.44 8.77
N LEU A 400 -15.13 -1.57 7.46
CA LEU A 400 -16.14 -1.50 6.44
C LEU A 400 -16.63 -2.89 6.00
N PRO A 401 -17.85 -3.01 5.44
CA PRO A 401 -18.34 -4.24 4.85
C PRO A 401 -17.39 -4.78 3.77
N LYS A 402 -17.27 -6.10 3.71
CA LYS A 402 -16.57 -6.77 2.60
C LYS A 402 -17.31 -6.48 1.28
N ASN A 403 -16.58 -6.47 0.18
CA ASN A 403 -17.15 -6.23 -1.15
C ASN A 403 -17.93 -4.89 -1.27
N ILE A 404 -17.61 -3.88 -0.46
CA ILE A 404 -18.16 -2.53 -0.59
C ILE A 404 -17.49 -1.73 -1.71
N PHE A 405 -16.23 -2.06 -2.07
CA PHE A 405 -15.46 -1.45 -3.15
C PHE A 405 -15.64 -2.21 -4.46
N TYR A 406 -15.47 -1.52 -5.59
CA TYR A 406 -15.69 -2.08 -6.93
C TYR A 406 -14.67 -3.13 -7.35
N ASN A 407 -13.44 -3.06 -6.83
CA ASN A 407 -12.28 -3.86 -7.28
C ASN A 407 -11.77 -4.87 -6.26
N THR A 408 -12.30 -4.85 -5.03
CA THR A 408 -11.75 -5.71 -3.99
C THR A 408 -12.82 -6.24 -3.04
N GLY A 409 -12.69 -7.51 -2.69
CA GLY A 409 -13.48 -8.16 -1.65
C GLY A 409 -12.79 -8.18 -0.28
N ILE A 410 -11.57 -7.62 -0.16
CA ILE A 410 -10.83 -7.64 1.10
C ILE A 410 -11.44 -6.68 2.13
N PRO A 411 -11.27 -6.95 3.44
CA PRO A 411 -11.65 -6.01 4.48
C PRO A 411 -10.87 -4.70 4.36
N THR A 412 -11.57 -3.59 4.45
CA THR A 412 -11.01 -2.25 4.43
C THR A 412 -11.43 -1.47 5.67
N TYR A 413 -10.65 -0.46 6.02
CA TYR A 413 -10.80 0.29 7.26
C TYR A 413 -10.60 1.78 7.01
N ILE A 414 -11.47 2.61 7.55
CA ILE A 414 -11.25 4.06 7.57
C ILE A 414 -10.48 4.42 8.84
N TRP A 415 -9.34 5.07 8.67
CA TRP A 415 -8.57 5.64 9.77
C TRP A 415 -8.89 7.11 9.92
N ILE A 416 -9.23 7.52 11.13
CA ILE A 416 -9.48 8.92 11.48
C ILE A 416 -8.34 9.40 12.38
N VAL A 417 -7.59 10.37 11.86
CA VAL A 417 -6.42 10.95 12.52
C VAL A 417 -6.63 12.44 12.73
N SER A 418 -6.33 12.93 13.90
CA SER A 418 -6.40 14.37 14.24
C SER A 418 -5.35 14.73 15.26
N ASN A 419 -4.65 15.84 15.03
CA ASN A 419 -3.68 16.37 16.00
C ASN A 419 -4.31 17.31 17.06
N LYS A 420 -5.65 17.40 17.09
CA LYS A 420 -6.44 18.15 18.10
C LYS A 420 -7.67 17.38 18.53
N LYS A 421 -7.45 16.21 19.15
CA LYS A 421 -8.53 15.39 19.72
C LYS A 421 -9.40 16.18 20.70
N ASP A 422 -10.70 15.89 20.69
CA ASP A 422 -11.60 16.32 21.75
C ASP A 422 -11.16 15.76 23.11
N THR A 423 -11.43 16.50 24.19
CA THR A 423 -10.99 16.14 25.55
C THR A 423 -11.42 14.73 25.95
N LYS A 424 -12.64 14.28 25.58
CA LYS A 424 -13.15 12.94 25.87
C LYS A 424 -12.40 11.81 25.15
N ARG A 425 -11.69 12.13 24.04
CA ARG A 425 -10.95 11.18 23.20
C ARG A 425 -9.46 11.13 23.50
N LYS A 426 -8.93 12.06 24.32
CA LYS A 426 -7.50 12.10 24.64
C LYS A 426 -7.03 10.79 25.29
N GLY A 427 -5.90 10.28 24.80
CA GLY A 427 -5.29 9.02 25.28
C GLY A 427 -6.09 7.76 24.88
N LYS A 428 -7.09 7.87 23.99
CA LYS A 428 -7.98 6.77 23.64
C LYS A 428 -8.20 6.68 22.13
N VAL A 429 -8.48 5.46 21.65
CA VAL A 429 -8.87 5.14 20.28
C VAL A 429 -10.19 4.38 20.29
N GLN A 430 -11.11 4.79 19.44
CA GLN A 430 -12.37 4.08 19.23
C GLN A 430 -12.25 3.14 18.02
N LEU A 431 -12.71 1.92 18.17
CA LEU A 431 -12.86 0.95 17.09
C LEU A 431 -14.36 0.75 16.82
N ILE A 432 -14.78 0.91 15.56
CA ILE A 432 -16.19 0.72 15.14
C ILE A 432 -16.23 -0.40 14.11
N ASN A 433 -16.95 -1.46 14.40
CA ASN A 433 -17.19 -2.56 13.48
C ASN A 433 -18.48 -2.32 12.69
N ALA A 434 -18.35 -1.81 11.47
CA ALA A 434 -19.47 -1.60 10.58
C ALA A 434 -19.59 -2.68 9.49
N MET A 435 -18.94 -3.84 9.67
CA MET A 435 -18.87 -4.91 8.66
C MET A 435 -20.26 -5.44 8.26
N ASP A 436 -21.23 -5.38 9.16
CA ASP A 436 -22.60 -5.85 8.92
C ASP A 436 -23.61 -4.72 8.67
N LEU A 437 -23.15 -3.47 8.57
CA LEU A 437 -24.01 -2.30 8.33
C LEU A 437 -24.12 -2.01 6.82
N TYR A 438 -24.87 -2.83 6.10
CA TYR A 438 -25.05 -2.69 4.65
C TYR A 438 -26.38 -3.31 4.18
N GLU A 439 -26.76 -3.00 2.92
CA GLU A 439 -27.76 -3.73 2.16
C GLU A 439 -27.13 -4.39 0.94
N LYS A 440 -27.61 -5.56 0.55
CA LYS A 440 -27.14 -6.25 -0.66
C LYS A 440 -27.65 -5.54 -1.91
N LEU A 441 -26.79 -5.39 -2.92
CA LEU A 441 -27.18 -4.91 -4.24
C LEU A 441 -27.96 -5.99 -4.99
N ARG A 442 -28.95 -5.57 -5.79
CA ARG A 442 -29.67 -6.49 -6.69
C ARG A 442 -28.81 -7.05 -7.82
N LYS A 443 -27.79 -6.30 -8.23
CA LYS A 443 -26.80 -6.67 -9.27
C LYS A 443 -25.43 -6.20 -8.81
N ASN A 444 -24.45 -7.06 -8.92
CA ASN A 444 -23.06 -6.72 -8.60
C ASN A 444 -22.52 -5.69 -9.58
N LEU A 445 -21.65 -4.81 -9.08
CA LEU A 445 -20.89 -3.82 -9.85
C LEU A 445 -19.40 -4.15 -9.69
N GLY A 446 -18.85 -4.96 -10.57
CA GLY A 446 -17.55 -5.59 -10.36
C GLY A 446 -17.60 -6.50 -9.13
N GLN A 447 -16.68 -6.34 -8.19
CA GLN A 447 -16.70 -7.08 -6.92
C GLN A 447 -17.66 -6.49 -5.88
N LYS A 448 -18.13 -5.25 -6.09
CA LYS A 448 -19.09 -4.61 -5.17
C LYS A 448 -20.44 -5.29 -5.24
N ASN A 449 -20.90 -5.84 -4.11
CA ASN A 449 -22.19 -6.53 -3.99
C ASN A 449 -23.10 -5.97 -2.86
N CYS A 450 -22.64 -4.93 -2.19
CA CYS A 450 -23.37 -4.27 -1.09
C CYS A 450 -23.18 -2.76 -1.12
N GLU A 451 -24.06 -2.05 -0.40
CA GLU A 451 -24.04 -0.60 -0.25
C GLU A 451 -24.43 -0.18 1.16
N MET A 452 -23.88 0.93 1.64
CA MET A 452 -24.32 1.60 2.86
C MET A 452 -25.40 2.63 2.53
N LYS A 453 -26.57 2.51 3.17
CA LYS A 453 -27.62 3.53 3.11
C LYS A 453 -27.36 4.64 4.12
N SER A 454 -28.10 5.76 3.99
CA SER A 454 -27.95 6.89 4.91
C SER A 454 -28.13 6.48 6.38
N VAL A 455 -29.07 5.56 6.68
CA VAL A 455 -29.27 5.04 8.05
C VAL A 455 -28.03 4.39 8.64
N HIS A 456 -27.22 3.68 7.83
CA HIS A 456 -25.98 3.07 8.28
C HIS A 456 -24.91 4.13 8.55
N ILE A 457 -24.79 5.11 7.64
CA ILE A 457 -23.87 6.26 7.79
C ILE A 457 -24.22 7.06 9.05
N ASP A 458 -25.49 7.36 9.27
CA ASP A 458 -25.98 8.10 10.44
C ASP A 458 -25.70 7.32 11.73
N THR A 459 -25.89 6.00 11.73
CA THR A 459 -25.59 5.12 12.87
C THR A 459 -24.11 5.18 13.22
N ILE A 460 -23.21 5.01 12.23
CA ILE A 460 -21.76 5.06 12.45
C ILE A 460 -21.33 6.45 12.93
N THR A 461 -21.84 7.49 12.27
CA THR A 461 -21.55 8.89 12.63
C THR A 461 -22.01 9.18 14.07
N LYS A 462 -23.18 8.71 14.48
CA LYS A 462 -23.68 8.87 15.83
C LYS A 462 -22.81 8.14 16.86
N LEU A 463 -22.46 6.87 16.62
CA LEU A 463 -21.55 6.10 17.49
C LEU A 463 -20.18 6.81 17.66
N TYR A 464 -19.68 7.34 16.55
CA TYR A 464 -18.44 8.12 16.58
C TYR A 464 -18.61 9.40 17.40
N MET A 465 -19.68 10.18 17.17
CA MET A 465 -19.92 11.46 17.87
C MET A 465 -20.19 11.28 19.37
N ASP A 466 -20.98 10.28 19.73
CA ASP A 466 -21.35 9.99 21.12
C ASP A 466 -20.15 9.45 21.93
N PHE A 467 -19.20 8.79 21.25
CA PHE A 467 -18.02 8.15 21.86
C PHE A 467 -18.43 7.17 22.96
N VAL A 468 -19.25 6.20 22.61
CA VAL A 468 -19.82 5.19 23.52
C VAL A 468 -19.43 3.79 23.10
N GLU A 469 -19.36 2.87 24.07
CA GLU A 469 -19.18 1.45 23.81
C GLU A 469 -20.52 0.76 23.51
N SER A 470 -20.46 -0.21 22.61
CA SER A 470 -21.57 -1.08 22.22
C SER A 470 -20.98 -2.40 21.65
N ASP A 471 -21.87 -3.29 21.19
CA ASP A 471 -21.42 -4.52 20.52
C ASP A 471 -20.54 -4.25 19.30
N ILE A 472 -20.78 -3.14 18.60
CA ILE A 472 -20.05 -2.73 17.40
C ILE A 472 -19.12 -1.52 17.63
N SER A 473 -18.95 -1.04 18.86
CA SER A 473 -18.04 0.08 19.21
C SER A 473 -17.28 -0.24 20.50
N LYS A 474 -15.96 -0.22 20.44
CA LYS A 474 -15.07 -0.44 21.58
C LYS A 474 -14.11 0.73 21.73
N ILE A 475 -13.73 1.05 22.96
CA ILE A 475 -12.83 2.16 23.29
C ILE A 475 -11.63 1.61 24.10
N TYR A 476 -10.44 1.82 23.59
CA TYR A 476 -9.19 1.38 24.23
C TYR A 476 -8.26 2.55 24.49
N THR A 477 -7.37 2.42 25.48
CA THR A 477 -6.27 3.37 25.68
C THR A 477 -5.24 3.22 24.56
N ASN A 478 -4.42 4.26 24.33
CA ASN A 478 -3.35 4.19 23.34
C ASN A 478 -2.36 3.05 23.62
N GLU A 479 -2.02 2.82 24.90
CA GLU A 479 -1.08 1.79 25.35
C GLU A 479 -1.58 0.38 25.06
N TYR A 480 -2.89 0.18 24.97
CA TYR A 480 -3.49 -1.13 24.72
C TYR A 480 -3.06 -1.76 23.40
N PHE A 481 -2.66 -0.96 22.44
CA PHE A 481 -2.19 -1.40 21.12
C PHE A 481 -0.68 -1.63 21.06
N GLY A 482 0.02 -1.31 22.14
CA GLY A 482 1.46 -1.43 22.22
C GLY A 482 1.91 -2.68 22.94
N TYR A 483 3.09 -3.16 22.59
CA TYR A 483 3.76 -4.28 23.24
C TYR A 483 5.27 -4.09 23.27
N ASN A 484 5.93 -4.71 24.23
CA ASN A 484 7.37 -4.89 24.24
C ASN A 484 7.69 -6.25 23.65
N LYS A 485 8.35 -6.30 22.50
CA LYS A 485 8.89 -7.52 21.95
C LYS A 485 10.20 -7.80 22.67
N ILE A 486 10.21 -8.81 23.54
CA ILE A 486 11.39 -9.28 24.26
C ILE A 486 12.03 -10.43 23.48
N THR A 487 13.37 -10.53 23.58
CA THR A 487 14.11 -11.67 23.06
C THR A 487 14.40 -12.64 24.17
N VAL A 488 13.94 -13.86 24.03
CA VAL A 488 14.13 -14.97 24.95
C VAL A 488 15.32 -15.80 24.48
N GLU A 489 16.35 -15.87 25.29
CA GLU A 489 17.55 -16.65 25.00
C GLU A 489 17.55 -17.89 25.88
N ARG A 490 18.12 -18.99 25.37
CA ARG A 490 18.35 -20.24 26.06
C ARG A 490 19.82 -20.61 26.03
N PRO A 491 20.36 -21.29 27.06
CA PRO A 491 21.78 -21.61 27.14
C PRO A 491 22.18 -22.65 26.10
N LEU A 492 23.28 -22.38 25.41
CA LEU A 492 23.95 -23.36 24.56
C LEU A 492 24.45 -24.54 25.43
N ARG A 493 24.20 -25.75 25.01
CA ARG A 493 24.62 -26.99 25.66
C ARG A 493 25.35 -27.87 24.67
N LEU A 494 26.55 -28.26 24.99
CA LEU A 494 27.44 -28.96 24.06
C LEU A 494 28.07 -30.19 24.72
N SER A 495 28.04 -31.28 23.99
CA SER A 495 28.85 -32.47 24.27
C SER A 495 30.00 -32.56 23.29
N SER A 496 31.11 -33.14 23.73
CA SER A 496 32.28 -33.33 22.87
C SER A 496 32.80 -34.76 23.00
N LYS A 497 33.23 -35.35 21.87
CA LYS A 497 33.84 -36.68 21.85
C LYS A 497 34.77 -36.79 20.63
N PHE A 498 35.97 -37.32 20.88
CA PHE A 498 36.86 -37.71 19.77
C PHE A 498 36.41 -39.05 19.22
N THR A 499 35.82 -39.06 18.01
CA THR A 499 35.59 -40.28 17.26
C THR A 499 36.51 -40.37 16.06
N PRO A 500 36.81 -41.57 15.55
CA PRO A 500 37.66 -41.70 14.35
C PRO A 500 37.13 -40.85 13.18
N GLU A 501 35.83 -40.82 12.96
CA GLU A 501 35.17 -40.08 11.90
C GLU A 501 35.32 -38.56 12.08
N ALA A 502 35.12 -38.06 13.29
CA ALA A 502 35.30 -36.64 13.62
C ALA A 502 36.72 -36.13 13.46
N ILE A 503 37.72 -37.03 13.70
CA ILE A 503 39.13 -36.74 13.50
C ILE A 503 39.47 -36.77 12.00
N GLU A 504 38.95 -37.73 11.25
CA GLU A 504 39.24 -37.90 9.84
C GLU A 504 38.73 -36.72 8.99
N ILE A 505 37.58 -36.14 9.34
CA ILE A 505 37.04 -34.94 8.66
C ILE A 505 38.03 -33.76 8.72
N LEU A 506 38.88 -33.63 9.74
CA LEU A 506 39.87 -32.57 9.86
C LEU A 506 40.96 -32.62 8.78
N ARG A 507 41.04 -33.72 8.04
CA ARG A 507 41.87 -33.85 6.85
C ARG A 507 41.49 -32.86 5.75
N PHE A 508 40.26 -32.37 5.76
CA PHE A 508 39.69 -31.53 4.72
C PHE A 508 39.40 -30.13 5.23
N ASP A 509 39.71 -29.11 4.42
CA ASP A 509 39.28 -27.74 4.72
C ASP A 509 37.76 -27.62 4.60
N LYS A 510 37.06 -27.18 5.64
CA LYS A 510 35.60 -27.11 5.73
C LYS A 510 34.95 -26.38 4.54
N SER A 511 35.64 -25.41 3.92
CA SER A 511 35.10 -24.63 2.80
C SER A 511 35.09 -25.38 1.46
N ILE A 512 35.84 -26.48 1.37
CA ILE A 512 36.04 -27.29 0.16
C ILE A 512 36.15 -28.77 0.53
N ALA A 513 35.45 -29.20 1.55
CA ALA A 513 35.59 -30.53 2.12
C ALA A 513 35.20 -31.63 1.12
N GLU A 514 34.16 -31.48 0.37
CA GLU A 514 33.66 -32.44 -0.62
C GLU A 514 34.67 -32.64 -1.76
N GLU A 515 35.25 -31.55 -2.25
CA GLU A 515 36.24 -31.62 -3.32
C GLU A 515 37.60 -32.20 -2.85
N MET A 516 37.98 -31.90 -1.61
CA MET A 516 39.17 -32.50 -1.01
C MET A 516 38.94 -33.99 -0.72
N GLU A 517 37.79 -34.38 -0.21
CA GLU A 517 37.42 -35.77 0.05
C GLU A 517 37.41 -36.57 -1.26
N TRP A 518 36.81 -36.01 -2.33
CA TRP A 518 36.87 -36.63 -3.66
C TRP A 518 38.30 -36.82 -4.14
N ALA A 519 39.13 -35.77 -4.03
CA ALA A 519 40.52 -35.85 -4.46
C ALA A 519 41.31 -36.88 -3.64
N TYR A 520 41.10 -36.92 -2.33
CA TYR A 520 41.75 -37.88 -1.45
C TYR A 520 41.36 -39.33 -1.74
N THR A 521 40.07 -39.57 -2.00
CA THR A 521 39.55 -40.91 -2.37
C THR A 521 40.18 -41.45 -3.65
N HIS A 522 40.51 -40.55 -4.61
CA HIS A 522 41.07 -40.93 -5.90
C HIS A 522 42.60 -41.00 -5.93
N PHE A 523 43.29 -40.16 -5.13
CA PHE A 523 44.73 -40.00 -5.22
C PHE A 523 45.49 -40.32 -3.90
N GLY A 524 44.76 -40.47 -2.81
CA GLY A 524 45.31 -40.85 -1.51
C GLY A 524 46.42 -39.93 -0.99
N ASN A 525 47.37 -40.54 -0.28
CA ASN A 525 48.47 -39.79 0.38
C ASN A 525 49.48 -39.15 -0.59
N ASP A 526 49.42 -39.44 -1.88
CA ASP A 526 50.30 -38.80 -2.87
C ASP A 526 50.01 -37.31 -3.03
N LEU A 527 48.80 -36.85 -2.69
CA LEU A 527 48.42 -35.44 -2.68
C LEU A 527 49.27 -34.59 -1.73
N TYR A 528 49.75 -35.17 -0.63
CA TYR A 528 50.61 -34.47 0.32
C TYR A 528 52.06 -34.35 -0.16
N LYS A 529 52.47 -35.25 -1.06
CA LYS A 529 53.85 -35.26 -1.60
C LYS A 529 53.97 -34.34 -2.81
N ASP A 530 53.08 -34.49 -3.79
CA ASP A 530 53.10 -33.75 -5.04
C ASP A 530 51.69 -33.55 -5.64
N ILE A 531 50.94 -32.61 -5.10
CA ILE A 531 49.62 -32.29 -5.60
C ILE A 531 49.62 -31.77 -7.04
N LYS A 532 50.70 -31.10 -7.45
CA LYS A 532 50.83 -30.52 -8.81
C LYS A 532 50.60 -31.55 -9.89
N LYS A 533 50.98 -32.81 -9.66
CA LYS A 533 50.76 -33.93 -10.56
C LYS A 533 49.27 -34.21 -10.82
N TYR A 534 48.39 -33.82 -9.89
CA TYR A 534 46.97 -34.11 -9.94
C TYR A 534 46.07 -32.88 -10.24
N ASN A 535 46.68 -31.69 -10.30
CA ASN A 535 45.94 -30.45 -10.52
C ASN A 535 45.03 -30.50 -11.74
N ALA A 536 45.54 -30.96 -12.88
CA ALA A 536 44.77 -31.10 -14.13
C ALA A 536 43.56 -32.04 -13.97
N LYS A 537 43.71 -33.13 -13.19
CA LYS A 537 42.64 -34.11 -12.95
C LYS A 537 41.59 -33.55 -12.00
N ILE A 538 42.01 -32.79 -10.98
CA ILE A 538 41.13 -32.10 -10.05
C ILE A 538 40.31 -31.04 -10.80
N GLU A 539 40.96 -30.25 -11.67
CA GLU A 539 40.29 -29.24 -12.49
C GLU A 539 39.30 -29.87 -13.48
N ALA A 540 39.66 -31.01 -14.09
CA ALA A 540 38.75 -31.76 -14.96
C ALA A 540 37.53 -32.26 -14.21
N TYR A 541 37.67 -32.71 -12.95
CA TYR A 541 36.53 -33.08 -12.08
C TYR A 541 35.61 -31.89 -11.77
N LEU A 542 36.19 -30.74 -11.38
CA LEU A 542 35.44 -29.52 -11.10
C LEU A 542 34.63 -29.09 -12.33
N ASN A 543 35.25 -29.09 -13.51
CA ASN A 543 34.58 -28.71 -14.75
C ASN A 543 33.48 -29.70 -15.15
N LYS A 544 33.76 -31.03 -15.04
CA LYS A 544 32.79 -32.07 -15.40
C LYS A 544 31.53 -32.04 -14.54
N ASN A 545 31.67 -31.67 -13.24
CA ASN A 545 30.56 -31.61 -12.30
C ASN A 545 30.03 -30.18 -12.10
N GLU A 546 30.45 -29.22 -12.92
CA GLU A 546 30.05 -27.82 -12.89
C GLU A 546 30.23 -27.13 -11.52
N VAL A 547 31.22 -27.56 -10.74
CA VAL A 547 31.51 -27.02 -9.40
C VAL A 547 32.17 -25.65 -9.52
N LYS A 548 31.48 -24.62 -9.07
CA LYS A 548 31.94 -23.22 -9.10
C LYS A 548 32.54 -22.83 -7.76
N LEU A 549 33.83 -22.98 -7.62
CA LEU A 549 34.59 -22.50 -6.45
C LEU A 549 35.00 -21.03 -6.60
N LYS A 550 35.08 -20.32 -5.49
CA LYS A 550 35.73 -19.00 -5.46
C LYS A 550 37.22 -19.14 -5.79
N PRO A 551 37.88 -18.14 -6.40
CA PRO A 551 39.30 -18.20 -6.73
C PRO A 551 40.19 -18.58 -5.53
N SER A 552 39.89 -18.08 -4.32
CA SER A 552 40.57 -18.41 -3.08
C SER A 552 40.46 -19.89 -2.69
N ASP A 553 39.25 -20.47 -2.86
CA ASP A 553 38.96 -21.84 -2.46
C ASP A 553 39.59 -22.84 -3.48
N LYS A 554 39.51 -22.49 -4.76
CA LYS A 554 40.26 -23.23 -5.81
C LYS A 554 41.78 -23.23 -5.55
N SER A 555 42.33 -22.09 -5.13
CA SER A 555 43.74 -21.98 -4.77
C SER A 555 44.12 -22.87 -3.59
N LYS A 556 43.26 -22.96 -2.57
CA LYS A 556 43.45 -23.86 -1.41
C LYS A 556 43.42 -25.34 -1.85
N LEU A 557 42.48 -25.73 -2.69
CA LEU A 557 42.30 -27.09 -3.15
C LEU A 557 43.55 -27.60 -3.88
N LEU A 558 44.19 -26.73 -4.66
CA LEU A 558 45.38 -27.03 -5.46
C LEU A 558 46.73 -26.76 -4.74
N SER A 559 46.70 -26.42 -3.43
CA SER A 559 47.86 -26.03 -2.66
C SER A 559 48.36 -27.13 -1.75
N ALA A 560 49.58 -27.62 -1.99
CA ALA A 560 50.27 -28.58 -1.10
C ALA A 560 50.34 -28.08 0.35
N LEU A 561 50.50 -26.76 0.56
CA LEU A 561 50.56 -26.16 1.87
C LEU A 561 49.25 -26.36 2.65
N ASN A 562 48.10 -26.16 1.96
CA ASN A 562 46.81 -26.37 2.60
C ASN A 562 46.56 -27.85 2.94
N TRP A 563 46.90 -28.75 2.02
CA TRP A 563 46.77 -30.19 2.28
C TRP A 563 47.64 -30.66 3.45
N ASN A 564 48.90 -30.23 3.53
CA ASN A 564 49.78 -30.56 4.63
C ASN A 564 49.29 -29.93 5.95
N LYS A 565 48.83 -28.68 5.93
CA LYS A 565 48.25 -28.04 7.12
C LYS A 565 47.05 -28.82 7.68
N GLN A 566 46.15 -29.29 6.82
CA GLN A 566 45.01 -30.10 7.25
C GLN A 566 45.45 -31.48 7.79
N LEU A 567 46.42 -32.11 7.17
CA LEU A 567 46.99 -33.37 7.68
C LEU A 567 47.63 -33.19 9.08
N GLU A 568 48.42 -32.12 9.27
CA GLU A 568 49.01 -31.78 10.58
C GLU A 568 47.92 -31.55 11.63
N LEU A 569 46.82 -30.88 11.26
CA LEU A 569 45.67 -30.64 12.16
C LEU A 569 44.98 -31.94 12.57
N MET A 570 44.74 -32.84 11.62
CA MET A 570 44.17 -34.15 11.88
C MET A 570 45.09 -35.00 12.80
N GLN A 571 46.39 -34.99 12.50
CA GLN A 571 47.40 -35.73 13.32
C GLN A 571 47.48 -35.13 14.73
N ALA A 572 47.34 -33.82 14.89
CA ALA A 572 47.32 -33.18 16.19
C ALA A 572 46.05 -33.59 16.98
N ALA A 573 44.89 -33.62 16.31
CA ALA A 573 43.65 -34.10 16.91
C ALA A 573 43.74 -35.57 17.35
N GLN A 574 44.36 -36.43 16.54
CA GLN A 574 44.64 -37.83 16.89
C GLN A 574 45.50 -37.96 18.15
N LYS A 575 46.59 -37.21 18.26
CA LYS A 575 47.46 -37.23 19.46
C LYS A 575 46.71 -36.77 20.71
N ILE A 576 45.80 -35.80 20.56
CA ILE A 576 44.95 -35.35 21.66
C ILE A 576 43.94 -36.45 22.04
N ALA A 577 43.32 -37.07 21.06
CA ALA A 577 42.38 -38.18 21.27
C ALA A 577 43.05 -39.38 21.99
N ASP A 578 44.26 -39.76 21.59
CA ASP A 578 45.04 -40.85 22.21
C ASP A 578 45.29 -40.59 23.69
N LYS A 579 45.41 -39.32 24.09
CA LYS A 579 45.64 -38.93 25.46
C LYS A 579 44.36 -38.77 26.29
N LEU A 580 43.29 -38.23 25.68
CA LEU A 580 42.02 -37.99 26.39
C LEU A 580 41.07 -39.21 26.38
N GLY A 581 41.30 -40.16 25.45
CA GLY A 581 40.43 -41.31 25.23
C GLY A 581 39.19 -40.97 24.44
N ASP A 582 38.32 -41.97 24.27
CA ASP A 582 37.09 -41.91 23.47
C ASP A 582 35.84 -41.61 24.29
N LYS A 583 35.99 -41.15 25.53
CA LYS A 583 34.86 -40.81 26.40
C LYS A 583 34.14 -39.56 25.95
N GLN A 584 32.83 -39.51 26.19
CA GLN A 584 32.03 -38.32 26.00
C GLN A 584 32.23 -37.33 27.14
N PHE A 585 32.28 -36.05 26.81
CA PHE A 585 32.35 -34.92 27.76
C PHE A 585 31.09 -34.10 27.61
N ASP A 586 30.22 -34.13 28.62
CA ASP A 586 28.95 -33.40 28.68
C ASP A 586 29.09 -32.04 29.41
N ASP A 587 30.29 -31.67 29.84
CA ASP A 587 30.65 -30.37 30.37
C ASP A 587 31.71 -29.73 29.45
N PHE A 588 31.22 -28.93 28.51
CA PHE A 588 32.08 -28.26 27.50
C PHE A 588 33.09 -27.31 28.16
N ASN A 589 32.75 -26.69 29.27
CA ASN A 589 33.63 -25.73 29.95
C ASN A 589 34.85 -26.46 30.53
N LYS A 590 34.63 -27.58 31.20
CA LYS A 590 35.71 -28.45 31.70
C LYS A 590 36.49 -29.09 30.54
N PHE A 591 35.79 -29.51 29.49
CA PHE A 591 36.41 -30.10 28.33
C PHE A 591 37.37 -29.11 27.65
N VAL A 592 37.01 -27.87 27.37
CA VAL A 592 37.90 -26.86 26.78
C VAL A 592 39.11 -26.58 27.63
N HIS A 593 38.95 -26.55 28.98
CA HIS A 593 40.08 -26.40 29.90
C HIS A 593 41.03 -27.59 29.81
N LEU A 594 40.51 -28.81 29.80
CA LEU A 594 41.32 -30.04 29.66
C LEU A 594 41.98 -30.13 28.29
N LEU A 595 41.30 -29.77 27.21
CA LEU A 595 41.81 -29.73 25.86
C LEU A 595 43.04 -28.78 25.77
N ASN A 596 42.88 -27.56 26.26
CA ASN A 596 43.98 -26.56 26.27
C ASN A 596 45.17 -27.00 27.10
N LYS A 597 44.93 -27.67 28.25
CA LYS A 597 46.00 -28.27 29.07
C LYS A 597 46.75 -29.38 28.29
N THR A 598 46.00 -30.27 27.64
CA THR A 598 46.56 -31.38 26.85
C THR A 598 47.37 -30.89 25.66
N ILE A 599 46.93 -29.85 24.95
CA ILE A 599 47.65 -29.20 23.82
C ILE A 599 49.03 -28.68 24.32
N LYS A 600 49.05 -28.04 25.52
CA LYS A 600 50.29 -27.53 26.13
C LYS A 600 51.24 -28.67 26.53
N GLU A 601 50.72 -29.71 27.16
CA GLU A 601 51.50 -30.87 27.58
C GLU A 601 52.12 -31.62 26.40
N LEU A 602 51.41 -31.75 25.29
CA LEU A 602 51.87 -32.37 24.06
C LEU A 602 52.69 -31.43 23.17
N LYS A 603 52.89 -30.18 23.61
CA LYS A 603 53.60 -29.12 22.89
C LYS A 603 53.17 -28.97 21.41
N LEU A 604 51.87 -29.13 21.18
CA LEU A 604 51.30 -28.99 19.83
C LEU A 604 51.21 -27.52 19.45
N ASN A 605 51.64 -27.20 18.23
CA ASN A 605 51.53 -25.86 17.65
C ASN A 605 50.22 -25.78 16.82
N ILE A 606 49.11 -25.43 17.44
CA ILE A 606 47.79 -25.31 16.80
C ILE A 606 47.40 -23.84 16.84
N ASP A 607 47.14 -23.25 15.69
CA ASP A 607 46.61 -21.86 15.61
C ASP A 607 45.13 -21.79 16.07
N VAL A 608 44.63 -20.58 16.32
CA VAL A 608 43.27 -20.35 16.80
C VAL A 608 42.21 -20.94 15.87
N LYS A 609 42.47 -20.89 14.56
CA LYS A 609 41.53 -21.47 13.55
C LYS A 609 41.54 -23.00 13.60
N GLY A 610 42.74 -23.60 13.70
CA GLY A 610 42.87 -25.05 13.82
C GLY A 610 42.19 -25.58 15.11
N LEU A 611 42.43 -24.90 16.22
CA LEU A 611 41.75 -25.27 17.48
C LEU A 611 40.22 -25.21 17.35
N LYS A 612 39.72 -24.15 16.73
CA LYS A 612 38.27 -24.04 16.45
C LYS A 612 37.80 -25.18 15.55
N SER A 613 38.54 -25.52 14.49
CA SER A 613 38.16 -26.62 13.60
C SER A 613 38.14 -27.97 14.32
N ILE A 614 39.06 -28.25 15.24
CA ILE A 614 39.05 -29.45 16.08
C ILE A 614 37.80 -29.44 16.98
N ILE A 615 37.51 -28.34 17.67
CA ILE A 615 36.33 -28.24 18.53
C ILE A 615 35.05 -28.44 17.71
N ASP A 616 34.92 -27.75 16.59
CA ASP A 616 33.74 -27.85 15.72
C ASP A 616 33.49 -29.27 15.19
N SER A 617 34.56 -30.05 14.93
CA SER A 617 34.40 -31.42 14.39
C SER A 617 33.97 -32.45 15.44
N ILE A 618 34.37 -32.26 16.70
CA ILE A 618 34.15 -33.25 17.78
C ILE A 618 33.00 -32.84 18.72
N THR A 619 32.33 -31.73 18.47
CA THR A 619 31.34 -31.15 19.37
C THR A 619 29.97 -31.06 18.68
N TRP A 620 28.91 -31.38 19.39
CA TRP A 620 27.53 -31.27 18.91
C TRP A 620 26.63 -30.73 20.02
N LYS A 621 25.48 -30.20 19.64
CA LYS A 621 24.44 -29.77 20.58
C LYS A 621 23.82 -30.97 21.28
N ASN A 622 23.70 -30.90 22.59
CA ASN A 622 23.11 -31.94 23.43
C ASN A 622 22.33 -31.28 24.59
N GLU A 623 21.04 -31.50 24.65
CA GLU A 623 20.16 -30.88 25.66
C GLU A 623 20.48 -31.34 27.10
N ASP A 624 21.02 -32.53 27.23
CA ASP A 624 21.41 -33.09 28.55
C ASP A 624 22.78 -32.58 29.04
N ALA A 625 23.54 -31.87 28.21
CA ALA A 625 24.84 -31.37 28.56
C ALA A 625 24.79 -30.12 29.49
N GLU A 626 25.88 -29.85 30.17
CA GLU A 626 26.02 -28.65 30.99
C GLU A 626 25.99 -27.38 30.13
N ARG A 627 25.52 -26.28 30.74
CA ARG A 627 25.42 -24.97 30.09
C ARG A 627 26.81 -24.43 29.75
N VAL A 628 27.00 -23.90 28.56
CA VAL A 628 28.25 -23.28 28.13
C VAL A 628 28.37 -21.88 28.73
N ILE A 629 29.46 -21.65 29.45
CA ILE A 629 29.76 -20.36 30.07
C ILE A 629 30.43 -19.43 29.07
N LYS A 630 29.82 -18.26 28.85
CA LYS A 630 30.39 -17.19 28.03
C LYS A 630 31.46 -16.40 28.77
N LYS A 631 31.13 -15.98 29.98
CA LYS A 631 32.03 -15.25 30.91
C LYS A 631 31.51 -15.33 32.34
N THR A 632 32.45 -15.14 33.29
CA THR A 632 32.11 -14.91 34.70
C THR A 632 32.49 -13.48 35.05
N GLU A 633 31.57 -12.72 35.61
CA GLU A 633 31.79 -11.34 36.01
C GLU A 633 32.53 -11.23 37.35
N LYS A 634 33.09 -10.04 37.67
CA LYS A 634 33.89 -9.82 38.90
C LYS A 634 33.12 -10.09 40.22
N GLY A 635 31.81 -10.24 40.19
CA GLY A 635 30.98 -10.58 41.35
C GLY A 635 30.61 -12.06 41.44
N GLY A 636 31.13 -12.92 40.57
CA GLY A 636 30.81 -14.35 40.54
C GLY A 636 29.58 -14.70 39.70
N THR A 637 28.88 -13.74 39.13
CA THR A 637 27.74 -13.98 38.24
C THR A 637 28.19 -14.66 36.96
N ILE A 638 27.59 -15.78 36.64
CA ILE A 638 27.87 -16.57 35.43
C ILE A 638 26.92 -16.10 34.30
N ILE A 639 27.48 -15.72 33.17
CA ILE A 639 26.76 -15.44 31.95
C ILE A 639 26.97 -16.61 31.01
N TYR A 640 25.86 -17.23 30.55
CA TYR A 640 25.87 -18.34 29.62
C TYR A 640 25.93 -17.87 28.16
N GLU A 641 26.47 -18.72 27.28
CA GLU A 641 26.39 -18.53 25.83
C GLU A 641 24.97 -18.86 25.37
N ALA A 642 24.41 -17.99 24.55
CA ALA A 642 23.06 -18.21 24.00
C ALA A 642 23.10 -19.19 22.82
N ASP A 643 22.14 -20.09 22.76
CA ASP A 643 21.90 -20.91 21.57
C ASP A 643 21.02 -20.14 20.58
N SER A 644 21.60 -19.71 19.46
CA SER A 644 20.89 -18.96 18.41
C SER A 644 19.72 -19.71 17.79
N ASP A 645 19.76 -21.04 17.79
CA ASP A 645 18.73 -21.88 17.17
C ASP A 645 17.50 -22.06 18.09
N LEU A 646 17.69 -21.83 19.39
CA LEU A 646 16.66 -21.88 20.42
C LEU A 646 16.16 -20.48 20.85
N ARG A 647 16.66 -19.43 20.18
CA ARG A 647 16.18 -18.08 20.43
C ARG A 647 14.75 -17.92 19.99
N ASP A 648 13.93 -17.32 20.84
CA ASP A 648 12.54 -17.01 20.59
C ASP A 648 12.21 -15.56 20.99
N THR A 649 11.00 -15.13 20.72
CA THR A 649 10.54 -13.79 21.07
C THR A 649 9.12 -13.84 21.64
N GLU A 650 8.85 -12.97 22.61
CA GLU A 650 7.51 -12.80 23.19
C GLU A 650 7.05 -11.36 23.09
N ASN A 651 5.75 -11.15 22.87
CA ASN A 651 5.13 -9.84 22.84
C ASN A 651 4.42 -9.56 24.14
N VAL A 652 5.05 -8.81 25.03
CA VAL A 652 4.50 -8.44 26.33
C VAL A 652 3.67 -7.17 26.19
N PRO A 653 2.35 -7.17 26.47
CA PRO A 653 1.52 -5.95 26.44
C PRO A 653 2.12 -4.82 27.29
N LEU A 654 1.96 -3.56 26.86
CA LEU A 654 2.56 -2.41 27.58
C LEU A 654 1.95 -2.18 28.97
N ASP A 655 0.77 -2.71 29.25
CA ASP A 655 0.10 -2.66 30.53
C ASP A 655 0.56 -3.73 31.53
N GLN A 656 1.52 -4.61 31.10
CA GLN A 656 2.08 -5.67 31.96
C GLN A 656 3.57 -5.45 32.23
N ASP A 657 4.01 -5.83 33.44
CA ASP A 657 5.43 -5.86 33.77
C ASP A 657 6.12 -7.00 33.02
N ILE A 658 7.26 -6.69 32.39
CA ILE A 658 8.00 -7.66 31.57
C ILE A 658 8.48 -8.85 32.38
N GLN A 659 8.98 -8.61 33.63
CA GLN A 659 9.53 -9.68 34.45
C GLN A 659 8.43 -10.57 35.01
N GLU A 660 7.30 -10.00 35.43
CA GLU A 660 6.13 -10.76 35.90
C GLU A 660 5.57 -11.63 34.77
N TYR A 661 5.44 -11.05 33.58
CA TYR A 661 5.01 -11.80 32.39
C TYR A 661 5.97 -12.95 32.08
N PHE A 662 7.27 -12.68 32.03
CA PHE A 662 8.29 -13.66 31.71
C PHE A 662 8.30 -14.84 32.69
N VAL A 663 8.17 -14.56 34.00
CA VAL A 663 8.07 -15.61 35.03
C VAL A 663 6.81 -16.45 34.85
N ARG A 664 5.68 -15.82 34.58
CA ARG A 664 4.38 -16.49 34.43
C ARG A 664 4.25 -17.31 33.16
N GLU A 665 4.71 -16.78 32.03
CA GLU A 665 4.42 -17.37 30.72
C GLU A 665 5.60 -18.16 30.15
N VAL A 666 6.86 -17.80 30.47
CA VAL A 666 8.03 -18.41 29.84
C VAL A 666 8.75 -19.36 30.81
N LEU A 667 9.09 -18.91 32.03
CA LEU A 667 9.91 -19.73 32.96
C LEU A 667 9.20 -20.98 33.45
N GLN A 668 7.86 -21.05 33.38
CA GLN A 668 7.13 -22.28 33.73
C GLN A 668 7.43 -23.41 32.72
N HIS A 669 7.70 -23.06 31.46
CA HIS A 669 7.97 -24.01 30.39
C HIS A 669 9.47 -24.17 30.10
N ILE A 670 10.26 -23.11 30.33
CA ILE A 670 11.68 -23.04 30.04
C ILE A 670 12.43 -22.40 31.25
N PRO A 671 12.70 -23.19 32.29
CA PRO A 671 13.22 -22.64 33.56
C PRO A 671 14.62 -22.02 33.49
N ASP A 672 15.37 -22.29 32.43
CA ASP A 672 16.73 -21.80 32.22
C ASP A 672 16.84 -20.67 31.17
N ALA A 673 15.72 -20.15 30.70
CA ALA A 673 15.69 -19.01 29.81
C ALA A 673 15.98 -17.68 30.51
N TRP A 674 16.43 -16.70 29.75
CA TRP A 674 16.57 -15.30 30.19
C TRP A 674 16.18 -14.31 29.07
N ILE A 675 15.93 -13.07 29.48
CA ILE A 675 15.63 -11.98 28.52
C ILE A 675 16.96 -11.30 28.12
N ASP A 676 17.16 -11.09 26.82
CA ASP A 676 18.17 -10.15 26.34
C ASP A 676 17.58 -8.74 26.28
N GLU A 677 17.72 -7.99 27.36
CA GLU A 677 17.16 -6.64 27.50
C GLU A 677 17.63 -5.68 26.40
N SER A 678 18.86 -5.89 25.87
CA SER A 678 19.42 -5.05 24.81
C SER A 678 18.67 -5.15 23.48
N LYS A 679 17.85 -6.18 23.32
CA LYS A 679 17.05 -6.47 22.12
C LYS A 679 15.56 -6.23 22.32
N THR A 680 15.14 -5.69 23.45
CA THR A 680 13.74 -5.35 23.69
C THR A 680 13.35 -4.15 22.82
N VAL A 681 12.29 -4.30 22.02
CA VAL A 681 11.81 -3.27 21.08
C VAL A 681 10.30 -3.07 21.29
N LYS A 682 9.88 -1.80 21.38
CA LYS A 682 8.46 -1.47 21.48
C LYS A 682 7.81 -1.49 20.07
N GLY A 683 6.70 -2.22 19.94
CA GLY A 683 5.89 -2.31 18.75
C GLY A 683 4.44 -1.90 18.99
N TYR A 684 3.72 -1.63 17.91
CA TYR A 684 2.28 -1.33 17.92
C TYR A 684 1.57 -2.12 16.84
N GLU A 685 0.47 -2.76 17.22
CA GLU A 685 -0.43 -3.46 16.29
C GLU A 685 -1.90 -3.31 16.74
N ILE A 686 -2.82 -3.40 15.79
CA ILE A 686 -4.26 -3.29 16.06
C ILE A 686 -4.94 -4.55 15.54
N SER A 687 -5.06 -5.55 16.38
CA SER A 687 -5.71 -6.84 16.08
C SER A 687 -7.23 -6.70 16.04
N PHE A 688 -7.74 -5.91 15.07
CA PHE A 688 -9.14 -5.45 15.02
C PHE A 688 -10.15 -6.59 15.17
N THR A 689 -9.98 -7.68 14.45
CA THR A 689 -10.90 -8.84 14.49
C THR A 689 -10.95 -9.50 15.85
N ARG A 690 -9.83 -9.53 16.60
CA ARG A 690 -9.75 -10.10 17.95
C ARG A 690 -10.67 -9.34 18.92
N TYR A 691 -10.80 -8.03 18.78
CA TYR A 691 -11.58 -7.19 19.70
C TYR A 691 -13.08 -7.33 19.52
N PHE A 692 -13.52 -7.80 18.35
CA PHE A 692 -14.93 -8.04 18.02
C PHE A 692 -15.24 -9.52 17.82
N TYR A 693 -14.32 -10.41 18.19
CA TYR A 693 -14.53 -11.84 18.09
C TYR A 693 -15.50 -12.31 19.18
N ASN A 694 -16.67 -12.77 18.75
CA ASN A 694 -17.60 -13.49 19.60
C ASN A 694 -17.46 -14.98 19.30
N TYR A 695 -17.04 -15.75 20.29
CA TYR A 695 -17.01 -17.18 20.16
C TYR A 695 -18.44 -17.71 20.05
N LEU A 696 -18.79 -18.20 18.90
CA LEU A 696 -20.01 -18.98 18.69
C LEU A 696 -19.62 -20.45 18.90
N PRO A 697 -20.12 -21.13 19.92
CA PRO A 697 -19.86 -22.54 20.07
C PRO A 697 -20.35 -23.30 18.83
N PRO A 698 -19.62 -24.31 18.37
CA PRO A 698 -20.07 -25.12 17.23
C PRO A 698 -21.45 -25.69 17.56
N ARG A 699 -22.35 -25.60 16.58
CA ARG A 699 -23.70 -26.17 16.70
C ARG A 699 -23.59 -27.67 17.00
N SER A 700 -24.52 -28.19 17.79
CA SER A 700 -24.54 -29.61 18.09
C SER A 700 -24.80 -30.45 16.82
N ILE A 701 -24.33 -31.68 16.81
CA ILE A 701 -24.57 -32.59 15.68
C ILE A 701 -26.08 -32.78 15.47
N GLU A 702 -26.86 -32.80 16.58
CA GLU A 702 -28.31 -32.94 16.57
C GLU A 702 -28.99 -31.76 15.85
N GLU A 703 -28.56 -30.50 16.14
CA GLU A 703 -29.08 -29.30 15.48
C GLU A 703 -28.76 -29.29 13.98
N ILE A 704 -27.51 -29.63 13.60
CA ILE A 704 -27.10 -29.72 12.19
C ILE A 704 -27.88 -30.80 11.45
N THR A 705 -28.06 -31.96 12.09
CA THR A 705 -28.80 -33.10 11.52
C THR A 705 -30.27 -32.75 11.33
N ALA A 706 -30.90 -32.04 12.32
CA ALA A 706 -32.29 -31.64 12.20
C ALA A 706 -32.50 -30.62 11.04
N GLU A 707 -31.59 -29.70 10.87
CA GLU A 707 -31.61 -28.70 9.78
C GLU A 707 -31.42 -29.35 8.40
N ILE A 708 -30.54 -30.37 8.30
CA ILE A 708 -30.34 -31.14 7.07
C ILE A 708 -31.63 -31.91 6.73
N PHE A 709 -32.30 -32.52 7.70
CA PHE A 709 -33.57 -33.21 7.46
C PHE A 709 -34.72 -32.27 7.09
N GLU A 710 -34.70 -31.02 7.60
CA GLU A 710 -35.70 -30.01 7.25
C GLU A 710 -35.49 -29.53 5.80
N LEU A 711 -34.25 -29.26 5.41
CA LEU A 711 -33.85 -28.93 4.04
C LEU A 711 -34.12 -30.08 3.04
N GLU A 712 -33.94 -31.35 3.46
CA GLU A 712 -34.25 -32.52 2.65
C GLU A 712 -35.76 -32.64 2.40
N LYS A 713 -36.60 -32.34 3.39
CA LYS A 713 -38.06 -32.26 3.21
C LYS A 713 -38.50 -31.14 2.27
N GLU A 714 -37.85 -29.98 2.33
CA GLU A 714 -38.13 -28.87 1.42
C GLU A 714 -37.70 -29.21 -0.02
N THR A 715 -36.55 -29.88 -0.20
CA THR A 715 -36.02 -30.29 -1.52
C THR A 715 -36.82 -31.49 -2.13
N ASP A 716 -37.36 -32.38 -1.35
CA ASP A 716 -38.24 -33.48 -1.86
C ASP A 716 -39.54 -32.89 -2.49
N GLY A 717 -40.04 -31.78 -2.00
CA GLY A 717 -41.16 -31.07 -2.61
C GLY A 717 -40.81 -30.47 -3.97
N ILE A 718 -39.61 -29.84 -4.10
CA ILE A 718 -39.12 -29.20 -5.32
C ILE A 718 -38.78 -30.21 -6.40
N LEU A 719 -38.17 -31.37 -6.03
CA LEU A 719 -37.86 -32.46 -6.96
C LEU A 719 -39.16 -33.10 -7.52
N ASN A 720 -40.18 -33.22 -6.72
CA ASN A 720 -41.49 -33.71 -7.16
C ASN A 720 -42.21 -32.72 -8.08
N GLU A 721 -42.08 -31.42 -7.89
CA GLU A 721 -42.57 -30.41 -8.81
C GLU A 721 -41.86 -30.41 -10.16
N ILE A 722 -40.52 -30.54 -10.14
CA ILE A 722 -39.68 -30.55 -11.39
C ILE A 722 -39.88 -31.84 -12.21
N VAL A 723 -40.20 -32.96 -11.57
CA VAL A 723 -40.39 -34.24 -12.26
C VAL A 723 -41.81 -34.44 -12.77
N ASN A 724 -42.82 -33.69 -12.22
CA ASN A 724 -44.21 -33.79 -12.60
C ASN A 724 -44.71 -32.65 -13.51
N ASP A 725 -43.86 -31.66 -13.83
CA ASP A 725 -44.00 -30.70 -14.92
C ASP A 725 -43.23 -31.18 -16.18
#